data_fa94dd6df1235395ace007116049a86d
#
_entry.id   fa94dd6df1235395ace007116049a86d
#
_cell.length_a   1.000
_cell.length_b   1.000
_cell.length_c   1.000
_cell.angle_alpha   90.00
_cell.angle_beta   90.00
_cell.angle_gamma   90.00
#
_symmetry.space_group_name_H-M   'P 1'
#
loop_
_entity.id
_entity.type
_entity.pdbx_description
1 polymer ?
#
loop_
_entity_poly.entity_id
_entity_poly.type
_entity_poly.pdbx_seq_one_letter_code
_entity_poly.pdbx_strand_id
1 'polypeptide(L)'
;MQIKFVEIQNYRKLKSCRVEFTDKTTLFVGANNSGKTSAMTALIQFLDKKNGFTINDFTISNWIKINQIGEKWCNDRKELPDFSEDNLGILLPTMDIWLQVEEKEIHYVTHLIPTLDWDGGLLGVRLRLEPKNIEDLHKNFLDSIKQVQETLATAKLEKDGESISLWPRDLEDYLNRKIQTQFMIKSYILDPAKCSQPENGIAQPQILPLDSQPLEGDPFRKLFLVHHINAQRGFADPVNTTNQDGGSRGGPVGNLSTQLRTYYNTHLNPTELPDPSDIHAIQAIESAQKEFDKKLKEGFKDPISELESLGYPGFSDPKITISTKLKPIDGLNHSSAIQFELMPENDQNNSLQLPEQYNGLGYQNLISIIFKLVEFRDEWMRVGKVAKKNPIDKDIFFIPPLHIVLIEEPEAHLHAQVQQVFIRQAYKVLRNHENLKQKNNFTTQLIVSTHSSHITHEMPFSCLRYFRRNPANADKEVPTSTIVNLSNVFGKGEETERFVTRYLQSTHCDLFFADAAILVEGPAERMLIPHFIRKHFSELHQKYISLLEIGGSHAHTLKSLIEQLGLTSLIITDLDSVDPDKNDSTTPPCRNKGYKTRNHTLKTWIPVKSDIDELLDLPDEEKVISFDNGFSVRVAYQSPIKVVMNSEGTEVEALPYTFEDALVLENIDLFKVIKGKGLIKKFKDAINNTESISELSEQLFKDLRKGKKAEFALDLIYFEDPNELKVPTYIHEGLTWLKNELPKNQEDVRSINPTAETIVVEEKVRI
;
A
#
# COMPACT_ATOMS: atom_id res chain seq x y z
N MET A 1 -25.99 -0.08 7.52
CA MET A 1 -25.54 0.06 6.11
C MET A 1 -24.03 0.17 6.05
N GLN A 2 -23.37 -0.48 5.10
CA GLN A 2 -21.92 -0.46 4.91
C GLN A 2 -21.55 -0.74 3.46
N ILE A 3 -20.39 -0.26 3.01
CA ILE A 3 -19.82 -0.71 1.75
C ILE A 3 -19.29 -2.14 1.96
N LYS A 4 -19.81 -3.08 1.19
CA LYS A 4 -19.37 -4.48 1.24
C LYS A 4 -18.09 -4.68 0.44
N PHE A 5 -18.09 -4.17 -0.79
CA PHE A 5 -16.93 -4.13 -1.67
C PHE A 5 -17.10 -3.07 -2.75
N VAL A 6 -15.99 -2.72 -3.38
CA VAL A 6 -15.98 -1.93 -4.61
C VAL A 6 -15.23 -2.68 -5.71
N GLU A 7 -15.62 -2.46 -6.96
CA GLU A 7 -14.89 -2.93 -8.13
C GLU A 7 -14.35 -1.74 -8.90
N ILE A 8 -13.04 -1.69 -9.07
CA ILE A 8 -12.34 -0.58 -9.73
C ILE A 8 -11.83 -1.08 -11.07
N GLN A 9 -12.14 -0.36 -12.15
CA GLN A 9 -11.76 -0.71 -13.50
C GLN A 9 -11.07 0.46 -14.19
N ASN A 10 -10.06 0.15 -14.99
CA ASN A 10 -9.34 1.09 -15.86
C ASN A 10 -8.75 2.31 -15.14
N TYR A 11 -8.43 2.17 -13.87
CA TYR A 11 -7.92 3.25 -13.07
C TYR A 11 -6.44 3.00 -12.70
N ARG A 12 -5.52 3.76 -13.30
CA ARG A 12 -4.07 3.64 -13.12
C ARG A 12 -3.60 2.18 -13.29
N LYS A 13 -3.10 1.54 -12.23
CA LYS A 13 -2.67 0.13 -12.23
C LYS A 13 -3.82 -0.86 -11.98
N LEU A 14 -4.99 -0.39 -11.62
CA LEU A 14 -6.16 -1.20 -11.30
C LEU A 14 -7.00 -1.41 -12.57
N LYS A 15 -6.63 -2.44 -13.35
CA LYS A 15 -7.32 -2.75 -14.62
C LYS A 15 -8.72 -3.32 -14.39
N SER A 16 -8.85 -4.26 -13.45
CA SER A 16 -10.13 -4.80 -12.97
C SER A 16 -9.92 -5.48 -11.62
N CYS A 17 -10.28 -4.82 -10.53
CA CYS A 17 -9.99 -5.27 -9.18
C CYS A 17 -11.21 -5.14 -8.28
N ARG A 18 -11.44 -6.14 -7.41
CA ARG A 18 -12.42 -6.03 -6.32
C ARG A 18 -11.71 -5.80 -4.99
N VAL A 19 -12.16 -4.80 -4.25
CA VAL A 19 -11.71 -4.49 -2.89
C VAL A 19 -12.86 -4.76 -1.94
N GLU A 20 -12.76 -5.79 -1.13
CA GLU A 20 -13.74 -6.10 -0.09
C GLU A 20 -13.42 -5.32 1.19
N PHE A 21 -14.42 -4.76 1.83
CA PHE A 21 -14.25 -4.04 3.10
C PHE A 21 -14.78 -4.88 4.26
N THR A 22 -14.16 -4.67 5.41
CA THR A 22 -14.64 -5.20 6.68
C THR A 22 -15.61 -4.22 7.34
N ASP A 23 -16.31 -4.68 8.35
CA ASP A 23 -17.28 -3.87 9.08
C ASP A 23 -16.64 -2.71 9.85
N LYS A 24 -15.33 -2.77 10.17
CA LYS A 24 -14.64 -1.80 11.01
C LYS A 24 -13.40 -1.23 10.34
N THR A 25 -12.35 -2.02 10.23
CA THR A 25 -11.05 -1.57 9.73
C THR A 25 -10.56 -2.50 8.64
N THR A 26 -10.23 -1.95 7.48
CA THR A 26 -9.63 -2.66 6.35
C THR A 26 -8.22 -2.13 6.12
N LEU A 27 -7.25 -3.02 5.98
CA LEU A 27 -5.85 -2.67 5.81
C LEU A 27 -5.37 -3.07 4.41
N PHE A 28 -4.87 -2.09 3.65
CA PHE A 28 -4.24 -2.31 2.34
C PHE A 28 -2.76 -2.55 2.53
N VAL A 29 -2.29 -3.75 2.18
CA VAL A 29 -0.89 -4.18 2.30
C VAL A 29 -0.35 -4.63 0.96
N GLY A 30 0.95 -4.60 0.79
CA GLY A 30 1.63 -4.99 -0.44
C GLY A 30 2.90 -4.19 -0.67
N ALA A 31 3.75 -4.66 -1.57
CA ALA A 31 5.01 -4.02 -1.90
C ALA A 31 4.84 -2.58 -2.40
N ASN A 32 5.95 -1.82 -2.47
CA ASN A 32 5.94 -0.47 -3.04
C ASN A 32 5.43 -0.51 -4.47
N ASN A 33 4.65 0.50 -4.86
CA ASN A 33 4.09 0.63 -6.20
C ASN A 33 3.11 -0.52 -6.61
N SER A 34 2.50 -1.21 -5.64
CA SER A 34 1.52 -2.28 -5.87
C SER A 34 0.08 -1.78 -6.12
N GLY A 35 -0.15 -0.46 -6.14
CA GLY A 35 -1.47 0.11 -6.43
C GLY A 35 -2.32 0.50 -5.20
N LYS A 36 -1.80 0.39 -3.96
CA LYS A 36 -2.53 0.81 -2.75
C LYS A 36 -2.97 2.26 -2.80
N THR A 37 -2.04 3.18 -3.09
CA THR A 37 -2.35 4.61 -3.27
C THR A 37 -3.32 4.84 -4.44
N SER A 38 -3.23 4.04 -5.51
CA SER A 38 -4.20 4.12 -6.61
C SER A 38 -5.62 3.78 -6.15
N ALA A 39 -5.79 2.75 -5.32
CA ALA A 39 -7.10 2.41 -4.76
C ALA A 39 -7.62 3.47 -3.79
N MET A 40 -6.76 4.03 -2.93
CA MET A 40 -7.12 5.13 -2.03
C MET A 40 -7.54 6.37 -2.82
N THR A 41 -6.77 6.75 -3.83
CA THR A 41 -7.09 7.90 -4.69
C THR A 41 -8.39 7.67 -5.47
N ALA A 42 -8.61 6.45 -6.00
CA ALA A 42 -9.87 6.12 -6.67
C ALA A 42 -11.07 6.30 -5.74
N LEU A 43 -11.00 5.79 -4.50
CA LEU A 43 -12.05 5.98 -3.51
C LEU A 43 -12.32 7.47 -3.24
N ILE A 44 -11.27 8.29 -3.09
CA ILE A 44 -11.40 9.74 -2.87
C ILE A 44 -12.05 10.43 -4.08
N GLN A 45 -11.57 10.13 -5.29
CA GLN A 45 -12.04 10.81 -6.51
C GLN A 45 -13.48 10.43 -6.86
N PHE A 46 -13.86 9.16 -6.72
CA PHE A 46 -15.22 8.72 -7.04
C PHE A 46 -16.24 9.03 -5.93
N LEU A 47 -15.85 8.97 -4.64
CA LEU A 47 -16.79 9.11 -3.53
C LEU A 47 -16.90 10.54 -2.99
N ASP A 48 -15.80 11.30 -2.97
CA ASP A 48 -15.78 12.64 -2.34
C ASP A 48 -15.66 13.75 -3.38
N LYS A 49 -14.56 13.79 -4.13
CA LYS A 49 -14.26 14.96 -5.00
C LYS A 49 -15.04 14.99 -6.29
N LYS A 50 -15.41 13.85 -6.86
CA LYS A 50 -16.13 13.66 -8.14
C LYS A 50 -15.61 14.50 -9.33
N ASN A 51 -14.48 15.15 -9.17
CA ASN A 51 -13.79 16.01 -10.13
C ASN A 51 -12.27 15.81 -10.01
N GLY A 52 -11.52 16.37 -10.95
CA GLY A 52 -10.07 16.37 -10.91
C GLY A 52 -9.43 15.14 -11.55
N PHE A 53 -10.18 14.37 -12.33
CA PHE A 53 -9.62 13.30 -13.15
C PHE A 53 -8.71 13.86 -14.23
N THR A 54 -7.63 13.14 -14.48
CA THR A 54 -6.65 13.42 -15.54
C THR A 54 -6.47 12.19 -16.41
N ILE A 55 -5.84 12.32 -17.55
CA ILE A 55 -5.54 11.17 -18.41
C ILE A 55 -4.59 10.17 -17.71
N ASN A 56 -3.79 10.63 -16.76
CA ASN A 56 -2.92 9.78 -15.95
C ASN A 56 -3.66 8.88 -14.96
N ASP A 57 -4.96 9.13 -14.75
CA ASP A 57 -5.81 8.26 -13.93
C ASP A 57 -6.38 7.08 -14.73
N PHE A 58 -6.22 7.07 -16.05
CA PHE A 58 -6.54 5.93 -16.89
C PHE A 58 -5.42 4.89 -16.85
N THR A 59 -5.77 3.62 -17.04
CA THR A 59 -4.75 2.58 -17.21
C THR A 59 -3.97 2.83 -18.50
N ILE A 60 -2.65 2.93 -18.42
CA ILE A 60 -1.78 3.37 -19.53
C ILE A 60 -1.94 2.48 -20.76
N SER A 61 -2.12 1.16 -20.60
CA SER A 61 -2.37 0.26 -21.75
C SER A 61 -3.62 0.64 -22.55
N ASN A 62 -4.56 1.38 -21.97
CA ASN A 62 -5.76 1.85 -22.66
C ASN A 62 -5.48 3.05 -23.57
N TRP A 63 -4.40 3.82 -23.36
CA TRP A 63 -4.07 4.98 -24.19
C TRP A 63 -3.89 4.61 -25.66
N ILE A 64 -3.25 3.47 -25.95
CA ILE A 64 -3.09 2.99 -27.32
C ILE A 64 -4.45 2.77 -27.99
N LYS A 65 -5.39 2.14 -27.28
CA LYS A 65 -6.74 1.88 -27.79
C LYS A 65 -7.53 3.18 -27.95
N ILE A 66 -7.36 4.12 -27.01
CA ILE A 66 -7.97 5.47 -27.10
C ILE A 66 -7.46 6.19 -28.35
N ASN A 67 -6.16 6.15 -28.64
CA ASN A 67 -5.60 6.77 -29.85
C ASN A 67 -6.09 6.07 -31.11
N GLN A 68 -6.23 4.75 -31.13
CA GLN A 68 -6.82 4.02 -32.25
C GLN A 68 -8.28 4.45 -32.52
N ILE A 69 -9.05 4.75 -31.49
CA ILE A 69 -10.40 5.31 -31.63
C ILE A 69 -10.31 6.71 -32.26
N GLY A 70 -9.39 7.57 -31.79
CA GLY A 70 -9.15 8.88 -32.38
C GLY A 70 -8.76 8.81 -33.86
N GLU A 71 -7.93 7.85 -34.25
CA GLU A 71 -7.58 7.60 -35.66
C GLU A 71 -8.80 7.19 -36.50
N LYS A 72 -9.67 6.30 -35.98
CA LYS A 72 -10.93 5.91 -36.63
C LYS A 72 -11.82 7.13 -36.86
N TRP A 73 -11.98 7.98 -35.84
CA TRP A 73 -12.77 9.22 -35.98
C TRP A 73 -12.22 10.19 -37.03
N CYS A 74 -10.90 10.25 -37.17
CA CYS A 74 -10.27 11.06 -38.20
C CYS A 74 -10.50 10.52 -39.62
N ASN A 75 -10.49 9.18 -39.77
CA ASN A 75 -10.65 8.50 -41.05
C ASN A 75 -12.09 8.43 -41.54
N ASP A 76 -13.04 8.18 -40.63
CA ASP A 76 -14.49 8.14 -40.95
C ASP A 76 -15.28 9.20 -40.20
N ARG A 77 -15.23 10.42 -40.69
CA ARG A 77 -15.82 11.60 -40.06
C ARG A 77 -17.36 11.59 -40.02
N LYS A 78 -18.02 10.63 -40.67
CA LYS A 78 -19.48 10.53 -40.76
C LYS A 78 -20.06 9.50 -39.80
N GLU A 79 -19.24 8.58 -39.32
CA GLU A 79 -19.67 7.58 -38.36
C GLU A 79 -19.85 8.25 -37.00
N LEU A 80 -21.05 8.16 -36.44
CA LEU A 80 -21.31 8.64 -35.08
C LEU A 80 -20.48 7.82 -34.10
N PRO A 81 -19.83 8.47 -33.13
CA PRO A 81 -19.02 7.74 -32.16
C PRO A 81 -19.87 6.78 -31.36
N ASP A 82 -19.54 5.51 -31.45
CA ASP A 82 -20.19 4.47 -30.65
C ASP A 82 -19.62 4.46 -29.23
N PHE A 83 -20.49 4.63 -28.24
CA PHE A 83 -20.18 4.58 -26.82
C PHE A 83 -20.51 3.21 -26.21
N SER A 84 -20.71 2.18 -27.05
CA SER A 84 -20.95 0.82 -26.58
C SER A 84 -19.80 0.32 -25.69
N GLU A 85 -20.09 -0.72 -24.90
CA GLU A 85 -19.08 -1.37 -24.04
C GLU A 85 -17.97 -2.04 -24.85
N ASP A 86 -18.15 -2.23 -26.16
CA ASP A 86 -17.11 -2.75 -27.06
C ASP A 86 -16.15 -1.66 -27.57
N ASN A 87 -16.34 -0.40 -27.23
CA ASN A 87 -15.59 0.73 -27.75
C ASN A 87 -15.00 1.62 -26.63
N LEU A 88 -15.27 2.93 -26.64
CA LEU A 88 -14.69 3.87 -25.68
C LEU A 88 -15.14 3.58 -24.24
N GLY A 89 -16.37 3.13 -24.02
CA GLY A 89 -16.96 2.89 -22.71
C GLY A 89 -16.18 1.90 -21.84
N ILE A 90 -15.60 0.84 -22.45
CA ILE A 90 -14.84 -0.18 -21.72
C ILE A 90 -13.45 0.29 -21.28
N LEU A 91 -12.96 1.40 -21.83
CA LEU A 91 -11.61 1.93 -21.54
C LEU A 91 -11.59 2.98 -20.43
N LEU A 92 -12.76 3.43 -20.00
CA LEU A 92 -12.91 4.54 -19.07
C LEU A 92 -12.79 4.09 -17.61
N PRO A 93 -12.22 4.92 -16.73
CA PRO A 93 -12.23 4.69 -15.30
C PRO A 93 -13.64 4.51 -14.76
N THR A 94 -13.85 3.40 -14.06
CA THR A 94 -15.16 3.00 -13.52
C THR A 94 -15.00 2.46 -12.10
N MET A 95 -15.99 2.74 -11.25
CA MET A 95 -16.08 2.16 -9.90
C MET A 95 -17.50 1.68 -9.63
N ASP A 96 -17.65 0.39 -9.37
CA ASP A 96 -18.91 -0.20 -8.91
C ASP A 96 -18.87 -0.26 -7.38
N ILE A 97 -19.87 0.30 -6.73
CA ILE A 97 -19.97 0.34 -5.28
C ILE A 97 -21.13 -0.55 -4.86
N TRP A 98 -20.82 -1.52 -4.01
CA TRP A 98 -21.78 -2.47 -3.50
C TRP A 98 -22.01 -2.26 -2.01
N LEU A 99 -23.22 -1.80 -1.68
CA LEU A 99 -23.67 -1.57 -0.31
C LEU A 99 -24.38 -2.82 0.23
N GLN A 100 -24.15 -3.13 1.48
CA GLN A 100 -24.99 -4.04 2.27
C GLN A 100 -25.98 -3.21 3.06
N VAL A 101 -27.26 -3.37 2.80
CA VAL A 101 -28.36 -2.61 3.40
C VAL A 101 -29.27 -3.55 4.16
N GLU A 102 -29.55 -3.26 5.43
CA GLU A 102 -30.52 -3.99 6.22
C GLU A 102 -31.95 -3.48 5.97
N GLU A 103 -32.97 -4.31 6.16
CA GLU A 103 -34.39 -3.95 5.94
C GLU A 103 -34.77 -2.62 6.62
N LYS A 104 -34.33 -2.39 7.85
CA LYS A 104 -34.59 -1.14 8.60
C LYS A 104 -33.91 0.11 8.02
N GLU A 105 -32.97 -0.04 7.09
CA GLU A 105 -32.14 1.01 6.48
C GLU A 105 -32.60 1.37 5.06
N ILE A 106 -33.60 0.67 4.50
CA ILE A 106 -34.13 0.87 3.14
C ILE A 106 -34.54 2.32 2.92
N HIS A 107 -35.07 2.99 3.95
CA HIS A 107 -35.51 4.39 3.87
C HIS A 107 -34.38 5.38 3.50
N TYR A 108 -33.12 5.02 3.68
CA TYR A 108 -31.97 5.83 3.24
C TYR A 108 -31.73 5.73 1.73
N VAL A 109 -32.07 4.59 1.11
CA VAL A 109 -31.69 4.24 -0.26
C VAL A 109 -32.89 4.09 -1.20
N THR A 110 -34.05 4.65 -0.86
CA THR A 110 -35.30 4.53 -1.63
C THR A 110 -35.16 4.92 -3.12
N HIS A 111 -34.27 5.85 -3.43
CA HIS A 111 -33.98 6.31 -4.79
C HIS A 111 -33.01 5.40 -5.57
N LEU A 112 -32.48 4.36 -4.93
CA LEU A 112 -31.52 3.40 -5.49
C LEU A 112 -32.07 1.97 -5.55
N ILE A 113 -33.32 1.75 -5.15
CA ILE A 113 -33.95 0.43 -5.13
C ILE A 113 -33.97 -0.16 -6.55
N PRO A 114 -33.31 -1.33 -6.78
CA PRO A 114 -33.20 -1.89 -8.13
C PRO A 114 -34.52 -2.46 -8.65
N THR A 115 -35.33 -3.03 -7.77
CA THR A 115 -36.68 -3.59 -8.10
C THR A 115 -37.64 -3.34 -6.95
N LEU A 116 -38.95 -3.32 -7.24
CA LEU A 116 -39.99 -3.07 -6.22
C LEU A 116 -40.04 -4.18 -5.14
N ASP A 117 -39.58 -5.36 -5.45
CA ASP A 117 -39.58 -6.53 -4.55
C ASP A 117 -38.32 -6.60 -3.67
N TRP A 118 -37.39 -5.61 -3.82
CA TRP A 118 -36.15 -5.63 -3.06
C TRP A 118 -36.40 -5.21 -1.59
N ASP A 119 -36.12 -6.11 -0.66
CA ASP A 119 -36.37 -5.97 0.78
C ASP A 119 -35.09 -5.80 1.61
N GLY A 120 -33.99 -5.45 0.94
CA GLY A 120 -32.66 -5.30 1.53
C GLY A 120 -31.63 -6.25 0.92
N GLY A 121 -30.40 -6.24 1.47
CA GLY A 121 -29.29 -7.04 0.95
C GLY A 121 -28.28 -6.21 0.17
N LEU A 122 -27.74 -6.77 -0.92
CA LEU A 122 -26.80 -6.07 -1.78
C LEU A 122 -27.50 -5.05 -2.66
N LEU A 123 -26.89 -3.86 -2.76
CA LEU A 123 -27.32 -2.79 -3.64
C LEU A 123 -26.09 -2.24 -4.35
N GLY A 124 -26.10 -2.25 -5.67
CA GLY A 124 -24.97 -1.86 -6.52
C GLY A 124 -25.21 -0.57 -7.28
N VAL A 125 -24.20 0.29 -7.31
CA VAL A 125 -24.20 1.51 -8.12
C VAL A 125 -22.87 1.62 -8.84
N ARG A 126 -22.91 1.77 -10.17
CA ARG A 126 -21.75 2.07 -11.01
C ARG A 126 -21.54 3.56 -11.12
N LEU A 127 -20.34 4.01 -10.86
CA LEU A 127 -19.85 5.35 -11.18
C LEU A 127 -18.84 5.23 -12.32
N ARG A 128 -19.11 5.85 -13.46
CA ARG A 128 -18.23 5.81 -14.63
C ARG A 128 -17.90 7.23 -15.10
N LEU A 129 -16.63 7.48 -15.35
CA LEU A 129 -16.17 8.74 -15.93
C LEU A 129 -16.54 8.75 -17.42
N GLU A 130 -17.49 9.57 -17.85
CA GLU A 130 -17.99 9.59 -19.22
C GLU A 130 -17.93 10.99 -19.82
N PRO A 131 -17.89 11.10 -21.15
CA PRO A 131 -18.15 12.36 -21.82
C PRO A 131 -19.52 12.93 -21.42
N LYS A 132 -19.61 14.24 -21.21
CA LYS A 132 -20.87 14.94 -21.01
C LYS A 132 -21.78 14.73 -22.20
N ASN A 133 -21.23 14.92 -23.40
CA ASN A 133 -21.83 14.61 -24.69
C ASN A 133 -20.75 14.04 -25.62
N ILE A 134 -20.98 12.84 -26.15
CA ILE A 134 -20.00 12.14 -27.00
C ILE A 134 -19.88 12.81 -28.38
N GLU A 135 -20.99 13.34 -28.92
CA GLU A 135 -21.01 14.03 -30.20
C GLU A 135 -20.21 15.33 -30.16
N ASP A 136 -20.33 16.08 -29.05
CA ASP A 136 -19.55 17.31 -28.82
C ASP A 136 -18.07 16.98 -28.65
N LEU A 137 -17.72 15.93 -27.92
CA LEU A 137 -16.35 15.45 -27.78
C LEU A 137 -15.73 15.14 -29.14
N HIS A 138 -16.42 14.32 -29.94
CA HIS A 138 -16.02 13.92 -31.28
C HIS A 138 -15.80 15.14 -32.19
N LYS A 139 -16.79 16.03 -32.27
CA LYS A 139 -16.75 17.25 -33.09
C LYS A 139 -15.56 18.15 -32.67
N ASN A 140 -15.45 18.46 -31.38
CA ASN A 140 -14.41 19.34 -30.86
C ASN A 140 -12.99 18.78 -31.10
N PHE A 141 -12.83 17.45 -30.99
CA PHE A 141 -11.57 16.77 -31.31
C PHE A 141 -11.24 16.90 -32.80
N LEU A 142 -12.19 16.58 -33.70
CA LEU A 142 -11.98 16.68 -35.15
C LEU A 142 -11.69 18.11 -35.61
N ASP A 143 -12.39 19.10 -35.05
CA ASP A 143 -12.13 20.51 -35.35
C ASP A 143 -10.72 20.93 -34.90
N SER A 144 -10.27 20.44 -33.73
CA SER A 144 -8.91 20.71 -33.23
C SER A 144 -7.83 20.06 -34.12
N ILE A 145 -8.01 18.81 -34.53
CA ILE A 145 -7.07 18.13 -35.47
C ILE A 145 -7.05 18.83 -36.82
N LYS A 146 -8.20 19.27 -37.34
CA LYS A 146 -8.27 20.02 -38.59
C LYS A 146 -7.47 21.32 -38.52
N GLN A 147 -7.61 22.10 -37.45
CA GLN A 147 -6.81 23.31 -37.23
C GLN A 147 -5.31 23.05 -37.21
N VAL A 148 -4.88 21.96 -36.54
CA VAL A 148 -3.48 21.51 -36.53
C VAL A 148 -2.99 21.21 -37.94
N GLN A 149 -3.78 20.43 -38.72
CA GLN A 149 -3.43 20.08 -40.11
C GLN A 149 -3.30 21.32 -41.02
N GLU A 150 -4.24 22.27 -40.93
CA GLU A 150 -4.22 23.53 -41.68
C GLU A 150 -3.01 24.38 -41.29
N THR A 151 -2.70 24.48 -40.00
CA THR A 151 -1.53 25.22 -39.51
C THR A 151 -0.22 24.60 -39.97
N LEU A 152 -0.08 23.26 -39.89
CA LEU A 152 1.11 22.53 -40.38
C LEU A 152 1.26 22.66 -41.92
N ALA A 153 0.16 22.64 -42.65
CA ALA A 153 0.22 22.86 -44.11
C ALA A 153 0.72 24.25 -44.45
N THR A 154 0.34 25.27 -43.69
CA THR A 154 0.82 26.65 -43.86
C THR A 154 2.31 26.78 -43.47
N ALA A 155 2.72 26.16 -42.34
CA ALA A 155 4.11 26.19 -41.88
C ALA A 155 5.10 25.44 -42.82
N LYS A 156 4.65 24.40 -43.52
CA LYS A 156 5.48 23.69 -44.52
C LYS A 156 5.77 24.53 -45.78
N LEU A 157 5.03 25.61 -46.00
CA LEU A 157 5.27 26.56 -47.08
C LEU A 157 6.36 27.59 -46.73
N GLU A 158 6.64 27.79 -45.46
CA GLU A 158 7.76 28.63 -44.94
C GLU A 158 8.92 27.68 -44.66
N LYS A 159 9.98 27.81 -45.46
CA LYS A 159 11.19 27.00 -45.38
C LYS A 159 11.88 27.20 -44.03
N ASP A 160 11.85 26.22 -43.16
CA ASP A 160 13.00 25.77 -42.35
C ASP A 160 12.61 24.55 -41.51
N GLY A 161 13.44 23.51 -41.60
CA GLY A 161 13.12 22.11 -41.28
C GLY A 161 13.14 21.69 -39.82
N GLU A 162 12.54 22.42 -38.89
CA GLU A 162 12.24 21.89 -37.55
C GLU A 162 10.83 21.34 -37.49
N SER A 163 10.68 20.10 -37.03
CA SER A 163 9.38 19.46 -36.84
C SER A 163 8.65 20.09 -35.66
N ILE A 164 7.76 21.02 -35.94
CA ILE A 164 6.91 21.63 -34.91
C ILE A 164 5.81 20.61 -34.49
N SER A 165 5.78 20.26 -33.21
CA SER A 165 4.70 19.45 -32.64
C SER A 165 3.61 20.38 -32.14
N LEU A 166 2.44 20.36 -32.81
CA LEU A 166 1.27 21.14 -32.43
C LEU A 166 0.28 20.27 -31.62
N TRP A 167 -0.46 20.92 -30.75
CA TRP A 167 -1.52 20.28 -29.96
C TRP A 167 -2.88 20.40 -30.67
N PRO A 168 -3.70 19.31 -30.67
CA PRO A 168 -3.42 17.96 -30.19
C PRO A 168 -2.73 17.11 -31.24
N ARG A 169 -1.88 16.16 -30.80
CA ARG A 169 -1.25 15.15 -31.66
C ARG A 169 -2.20 13.99 -31.97
N ASP A 170 -2.90 13.53 -30.94
CA ASP A 170 -3.81 12.40 -30.94
C ASP A 170 -4.94 12.62 -29.91
N LEU A 171 -5.81 11.61 -29.74
CA LEU A 171 -6.95 11.72 -28.83
C LEU A 171 -6.51 11.73 -27.37
N GLU A 172 -5.47 10.98 -26.98
CA GLU A 172 -4.93 11.02 -25.63
C GLU A 172 -4.40 12.42 -25.28
N ASP A 173 -3.58 13.02 -26.13
CA ASP A 173 -3.07 14.39 -25.93
C ASP A 173 -4.20 15.43 -25.87
N TYR A 174 -5.26 15.23 -26.63
CA TYR A 174 -6.46 16.07 -26.56
C TYR A 174 -7.15 15.92 -25.20
N LEU A 175 -7.38 14.70 -24.74
CA LEU A 175 -8.01 14.42 -23.46
C LEU A 175 -7.20 14.95 -22.29
N ASN A 176 -5.88 14.91 -22.35
CA ASN A 176 -5.00 15.42 -21.31
C ASN A 176 -5.34 16.87 -20.89
N ARG A 177 -5.77 17.71 -21.82
CA ARG A 177 -6.16 19.10 -21.53
C ARG A 177 -7.66 19.29 -21.35
N LYS A 178 -8.50 18.41 -21.88
CA LYS A 178 -9.95 18.65 -21.99
C LYS A 178 -10.79 17.76 -21.09
N ILE A 179 -10.22 16.73 -20.44
CA ILE A 179 -10.97 15.77 -19.64
C ILE A 179 -11.79 16.44 -18.53
N GLN A 180 -11.23 17.40 -17.81
CA GLN A 180 -11.94 18.07 -16.70
C GLN A 180 -13.14 18.90 -17.17
N THR A 181 -13.13 19.40 -18.41
CA THR A 181 -14.21 20.22 -18.93
C THR A 181 -15.26 19.43 -19.68
N GLN A 182 -14.86 18.33 -20.33
CA GLN A 182 -15.74 17.55 -21.23
C GLN A 182 -16.25 16.25 -20.61
N PHE A 183 -15.68 15.78 -19.50
CA PHE A 183 -16.12 14.56 -18.82
C PHE A 183 -16.84 14.87 -17.51
N MET A 184 -17.64 13.91 -17.06
CA MET A 184 -18.30 13.91 -15.76
C MET A 184 -18.51 12.47 -15.28
N ILE A 185 -18.72 12.28 -14.00
CA ILE A 185 -19.14 10.98 -13.48
C ILE A 185 -20.64 10.82 -13.73
N LYS A 186 -21.03 9.75 -14.42
CA LYS A 186 -22.39 9.29 -14.51
C LYS A 186 -22.58 8.06 -13.64
N SER A 187 -23.78 7.89 -13.10
CA SER A 187 -24.12 6.81 -12.17
C SER A 187 -25.24 5.94 -12.68
N TYR A 188 -25.16 4.63 -12.45
CA TYR A 188 -26.12 3.63 -12.92
C TYR A 188 -26.43 2.63 -11.81
N ILE A 189 -27.68 2.19 -11.72
CA ILE A 189 -28.08 1.10 -10.81
C ILE A 189 -27.61 -0.23 -11.41
N LEU A 190 -27.03 -1.07 -10.54
CA LEU A 190 -26.61 -2.41 -10.88
C LEU A 190 -27.59 -3.45 -10.36
N ASP A 191 -27.71 -4.55 -11.09
CA ASP A 191 -28.57 -5.68 -10.72
C ASP A 191 -27.85 -6.59 -9.71
N PRO A 192 -28.32 -6.71 -8.46
CA PRO A 192 -27.69 -7.55 -7.46
C PRO A 192 -27.63 -9.05 -7.85
N ALA A 193 -28.58 -9.51 -8.66
CA ALA A 193 -28.62 -10.92 -9.12
C ALA A 193 -27.49 -11.26 -10.09
N LYS A 194 -26.92 -10.26 -10.77
CA LYS A 194 -25.79 -10.41 -11.71
C LYS A 194 -24.42 -10.17 -11.07
N CYS A 195 -24.35 -10.01 -9.75
CA CYS A 195 -23.09 -9.86 -9.05
C CYS A 195 -22.29 -11.15 -9.06
N SER A 196 -21.14 -11.16 -9.75
CA SER A 196 -20.25 -12.31 -9.87
C SER A 196 -19.11 -12.27 -8.85
N GLN A 197 -18.53 -13.41 -8.53
CA GLN A 197 -17.30 -13.48 -7.72
C GLN A 197 -16.07 -13.20 -8.59
N PRO A 198 -14.99 -12.60 -8.03
CA PRO A 198 -13.77 -12.41 -8.78
C PRO A 198 -13.09 -13.75 -9.10
N GLU A 199 -12.53 -13.85 -10.31
CA GLU A 199 -11.75 -14.99 -10.76
C GLU A 199 -10.26 -14.65 -10.69
N ASN A 200 -9.48 -15.44 -9.99
CA ASN A 200 -8.03 -15.21 -9.80
C ASN A 200 -7.66 -13.78 -9.32
N GLY A 201 -8.55 -13.15 -8.55
CA GLY A 201 -8.39 -11.78 -8.06
C GLY A 201 -8.78 -10.70 -9.07
N ILE A 202 -9.27 -11.07 -10.26
CA ILE A 202 -9.79 -10.15 -11.28
C ILE A 202 -11.31 -10.01 -11.09
N ALA A 203 -11.78 -8.79 -10.93
CA ALA A 203 -13.21 -8.51 -10.83
C ALA A 203 -13.94 -8.84 -12.16
N GLN A 204 -15.17 -9.33 -12.05
CA GLN A 204 -16.06 -9.65 -13.16
C GLN A 204 -17.28 -8.70 -13.11
N PRO A 205 -17.09 -7.44 -13.52
CA PRO A 205 -18.15 -6.45 -13.45
C PRO A 205 -19.26 -6.79 -14.45
N GLN A 206 -20.51 -6.56 -14.07
CA GLN A 206 -21.63 -6.78 -14.96
C GLN A 206 -21.65 -5.79 -16.12
N ILE A 207 -22.11 -6.26 -17.28
CA ILE A 207 -22.35 -5.43 -18.45
C ILE A 207 -23.66 -4.65 -18.25
N LEU A 208 -23.63 -3.32 -18.47
CA LEU A 208 -24.83 -2.51 -18.44
C LEU A 208 -25.67 -2.77 -19.70
N PRO A 209 -27.00 -2.90 -19.59
CA PRO A 209 -27.89 -2.88 -20.75
C PRO A 209 -27.67 -1.61 -21.61
N LEU A 210 -27.81 -1.73 -22.93
CA LEU A 210 -27.60 -0.62 -23.87
C LEU A 210 -28.56 0.56 -23.66
N ASP A 211 -29.73 0.30 -23.08
CA ASP A 211 -30.78 1.28 -22.79
C ASP A 211 -30.70 1.83 -21.35
N SER A 212 -29.62 1.51 -20.62
CA SER A 212 -29.45 1.99 -19.25
C SER A 212 -29.37 3.51 -19.19
N GLN A 213 -30.29 4.11 -18.44
CA GLN A 213 -30.27 5.55 -18.20
C GLN A 213 -29.48 5.91 -16.96
N PRO A 214 -28.65 6.95 -17.02
CA PRO A 214 -27.93 7.42 -15.84
C PRO A 214 -28.90 8.00 -14.81
N LEU A 215 -28.59 7.80 -13.54
CA LEU A 215 -29.31 8.43 -12.43
C LEU A 215 -29.11 9.95 -12.47
N GLU A 216 -30.14 10.68 -12.12
CA GLU A 216 -30.06 12.13 -11.97
C GLU A 216 -29.43 12.51 -10.62
N GLY A 217 -28.42 13.35 -10.67
CA GLY A 217 -27.74 13.87 -9.46
C GLY A 217 -26.74 12.90 -8.83
N ASP A 218 -26.47 13.14 -7.55
CA ASP A 218 -25.54 12.32 -6.76
C ASP A 218 -26.27 11.17 -6.09
N PRO A 219 -26.00 9.89 -6.47
CA PRO A 219 -26.69 8.72 -5.91
C PRO A 219 -26.40 8.54 -4.40
N PHE A 220 -25.28 9.05 -3.92
CA PHE A 220 -24.84 8.88 -2.53
C PHE A 220 -25.03 10.13 -1.67
N ARG A 221 -25.77 11.13 -2.19
CA ARG A 221 -26.08 12.35 -1.44
C ARG A 221 -26.73 12.00 -0.11
N LYS A 222 -26.13 12.47 0.99
CA LYS A 222 -26.56 12.20 2.36
C LYS A 222 -26.38 10.73 2.84
N LEU A 223 -25.88 9.79 2.04
CA LEU A 223 -25.70 8.41 2.48
C LEU A 223 -24.40 8.23 3.28
N PHE A 224 -23.32 8.86 2.85
CA PHE A 224 -22.05 8.77 3.56
C PHE A 224 -21.26 10.08 3.55
N LEU A 225 -20.38 10.18 4.51
CA LEU A 225 -19.37 11.23 4.63
C LEU A 225 -18.00 10.57 4.51
N VAL A 226 -17.16 11.11 3.63
CA VAL A 226 -15.81 10.62 3.39
C VAL A 226 -14.80 11.62 3.92
N HIS A 227 -13.86 11.14 4.74
CA HIS A 227 -12.71 11.91 5.18
C HIS A 227 -11.42 11.19 4.83
N HIS A 228 -10.35 11.94 4.56
CA HIS A 228 -9.07 11.34 4.23
C HIS A 228 -7.88 12.07 4.83
N ILE A 229 -6.83 11.31 5.14
CA ILE A 229 -5.52 11.78 5.58
C ILE A 229 -4.49 11.24 4.58
N ASN A 230 -3.82 12.14 3.85
CA ASN A 230 -2.80 11.79 2.86
C ASN A 230 -1.46 11.40 3.52
N ALA A 231 -0.62 10.64 2.80
CA ALA A 231 0.72 10.26 3.24
C ALA A 231 1.66 11.47 3.41
N GLN A 232 1.60 12.44 2.48
CA GLN A 232 2.39 13.67 2.57
C GLN A 232 1.77 14.63 3.58
N ARG A 233 2.43 14.76 4.73
CA ARG A 233 2.06 15.65 5.81
C ARG A 233 3.14 16.72 5.93
N GLY A 234 2.79 17.95 5.58
CA GLY A 234 3.74 19.08 5.52
C GLY A 234 4.16 19.58 6.90
N PHE A 235 4.87 18.78 7.70
CA PHE A 235 5.46 19.22 8.95
C PHE A 235 6.79 19.97 8.79
N ALA A 236 7.42 19.90 7.61
CA ALA A 236 8.79 20.37 7.41
C ALA A 236 8.89 21.72 6.68
N ASP A 237 7.82 22.24 6.08
CA ASP A 237 7.88 23.52 5.35
C ASP A 237 7.16 24.64 6.11
N PRO A 238 7.90 25.54 6.78
CA PRO A 238 7.32 26.77 7.34
C PRO A 238 7.03 27.85 6.29
N VAL A 239 7.27 27.58 5.01
CA VAL A 239 7.16 28.60 3.94
C VAL A 239 6.10 28.18 2.93
N ASN A 240 5.02 28.94 2.89
CA ASN A 240 3.90 29.00 1.93
C ASN A 240 2.53 28.56 2.46
N THR A 241 2.06 29.21 3.52
CA THR A 241 0.63 29.31 3.77
C THR A 241 0.07 30.66 3.34
N THR A 242 0.17 30.97 2.05
CA THR A 242 -0.63 32.03 1.43
C THR A 242 -1.43 31.44 0.29
N ASN A 243 -2.43 30.64 0.65
CA ASN A 243 -3.62 30.50 -0.17
C ASN A 243 -4.83 30.37 0.77
N GLN A 244 -5.41 31.54 1.05
CA GLN A 244 -6.77 31.67 1.44
C GLN A 244 -7.61 31.14 0.28
N ASP A 245 -8.19 29.94 0.44
CA ASP A 245 -9.51 29.69 -0.12
C ASP A 245 -10.10 28.44 0.53
N GLY A 246 -11.34 28.59 0.92
CA GLY A 246 -12.05 27.66 1.76
C GLY A 246 -12.36 26.33 1.08
N GLY A 247 -12.39 25.28 1.87
CA GLY A 247 -13.18 24.11 1.59
C GLY A 247 -12.45 22.89 1.01
N SER A 248 -11.21 22.61 1.39
CA SER A 248 -10.62 21.30 1.10
C SER A 248 -10.69 20.38 2.31
N ARG A 249 -11.57 19.38 2.28
CA ARG A 249 -11.74 18.33 3.30
C ARG A 249 -10.55 17.38 3.42
N GLY A 250 -9.38 17.72 2.88
CA GLY A 250 -8.19 16.86 2.87
C GLY A 250 -6.95 17.60 2.42
N GLY A 251 -6.61 18.74 3.05
CA GLY A 251 -5.35 19.43 2.83
C GLY A 251 -4.19 18.80 3.63
N PRO A 252 -2.93 19.20 3.35
CA PRO A 252 -1.78 18.79 4.14
C PRO A 252 -2.03 19.12 5.62
N VAL A 253 -1.68 18.18 6.50
CA VAL A 253 -1.82 18.32 7.93
C VAL A 253 -0.77 19.34 8.39
N GLY A 254 -1.18 20.59 8.63
CA GLY A 254 -0.31 21.65 9.18
C GLY A 254 0.09 21.38 10.64
N ASN A 255 0.89 22.27 11.21
CA ASN A 255 1.30 22.22 12.63
C ASN A 255 0.07 22.04 13.53
N LEU A 256 0.25 21.40 14.69
CA LEU A 256 -0.82 21.18 15.69
C LEU A 256 -1.55 22.49 16.03
N SER A 257 -0.82 23.59 16.16
CA SER A 257 -1.39 24.92 16.39
C SER A 257 -2.35 25.35 15.27
N THR A 258 -2.04 25.02 14.01
CA THR A 258 -2.93 25.30 12.87
C THR A 258 -4.18 24.43 12.90
N GLN A 259 -4.05 23.16 13.25
CA GLN A 259 -5.20 22.25 13.40
C GLN A 259 -6.12 22.67 14.54
N LEU A 260 -5.55 23.02 15.70
CA LEU A 260 -6.30 23.52 16.84
C LEU A 260 -7.05 24.81 16.48
N ARG A 261 -6.42 25.68 15.71
CA ARG A 261 -7.04 26.92 15.20
C ARG A 261 -8.19 26.63 14.26
N THR A 262 -8.04 25.66 13.35
CA THR A 262 -9.10 25.23 12.43
C THR A 262 -10.28 24.65 13.23
N TYR A 263 -9.99 23.74 14.15
CA TYR A 263 -11.00 23.15 15.04
C TYR A 263 -11.73 24.22 15.85
N TYR A 264 -11.00 25.16 16.46
CA TYR A 264 -11.58 26.26 17.22
C TYR A 264 -12.52 27.11 16.36
N ASN A 265 -12.08 27.51 15.16
CA ASN A 265 -12.93 28.27 14.23
C ASN A 265 -14.18 27.52 13.79
N THR A 266 -14.03 26.22 13.56
CA THR A 266 -15.13 25.40 13.06
C THR A 266 -16.15 25.08 14.13
N HIS A 267 -15.70 24.79 15.35
CA HIS A 267 -16.55 24.21 16.38
C HIS A 267 -16.80 25.13 17.59
N LEU A 268 -15.87 26.03 17.95
CA LEU A 268 -15.86 26.71 19.24
C LEU A 268 -15.91 28.24 19.18
N ASN A 269 -15.65 28.85 18.01
CA ASN A 269 -15.49 30.32 17.92
C ASN A 269 -16.75 31.08 18.39
N PRO A 270 -16.69 31.82 19.52
CA PRO A 270 -17.85 32.50 20.08
C PRO A 270 -18.35 33.68 19.24
N THR A 271 -17.52 34.21 18.32
CA THR A 271 -17.87 35.32 17.46
C THR A 271 -18.63 34.89 16.17
N GLU A 272 -18.61 33.58 15.84
CA GLU A 272 -19.40 33.04 14.76
C GLU A 272 -20.63 32.31 15.28
N LEU A 273 -21.82 32.74 14.87
CA LEU A 273 -23.14 32.20 15.31
C LEU A 273 -23.22 32.08 16.86
N PRO A 274 -23.15 33.19 17.59
CA PRO A 274 -23.03 33.16 19.03
C PRO A 274 -24.21 32.49 19.74
N ASP A 275 -23.91 31.78 20.80
CA ASP A 275 -24.85 31.14 21.74
C ASP A 275 -24.98 31.92 23.05
N PRO A 276 -26.06 31.72 23.83
CA PRO A 276 -26.16 32.28 25.17
C PRO A 276 -24.99 31.90 26.08
N SER A 277 -24.38 30.72 25.86
CA SER A 277 -23.17 30.30 26.60
C SER A 277 -21.90 31.06 26.22
N ASP A 278 -21.87 31.71 25.04
CA ASP A 278 -20.73 32.51 24.60
C ASP A 278 -20.70 33.93 25.14
N ILE A 279 -21.78 34.41 25.76
CA ILE A 279 -21.93 35.81 26.20
C ILE A 279 -20.78 36.24 27.12
N HIS A 280 -20.41 35.42 28.08
CA HIS A 280 -19.31 35.74 29.00
C HIS A 280 -17.95 35.84 28.28
N ALA A 281 -17.68 34.94 27.32
CA ALA A 281 -16.46 34.99 26.54
C ALA A 281 -16.42 36.24 25.64
N ILE A 282 -17.53 36.59 24.99
CA ILE A 282 -17.65 37.79 24.14
C ILE A 282 -17.46 39.05 24.98
N GLN A 283 -18.10 39.15 26.18
CA GLN A 283 -17.94 40.28 27.08
C GLN A 283 -16.49 40.45 27.59
N ALA A 284 -15.80 39.33 27.87
CA ALA A 284 -14.39 39.37 28.27
C ALA A 284 -13.50 39.91 27.15
N ILE A 285 -13.74 39.45 25.89
CA ILE A 285 -13.01 39.91 24.71
C ILE A 285 -13.26 41.41 24.47
N GLU A 286 -14.52 41.86 24.52
CA GLU A 286 -14.85 43.28 24.35
C GLU A 286 -14.23 44.18 25.45
N SER A 287 -14.21 43.69 26.67
CA SER A 287 -13.60 44.41 27.79
C SER A 287 -12.09 44.52 27.61
N ALA A 288 -11.42 43.43 27.25
CA ALA A 288 -9.99 43.43 26.93
C ALA A 288 -9.65 44.35 25.76
N GLN A 289 -10.47 44.33 24.70
CA GLN A 289 -10.28 45.21 23.53
C GLN A 289 -10.41 46.69 23.90
N LYS A 290 -11.41 47.05 24.69
CA LYS A 290 -11.59 48.44 25.13
C LYS A 290 -10.41 48.94 25.95
N GLU A 291 -9.87 48.11 26.83
CA GLU A 291 -8.71 48.50 27.67
C GLU A 291 -7.44 48.61 26.85
N PHE A 292 -7.26 47.72 25.84
CA PHE A 292 -6.14 47.76 24.92
C PHE A 292 -6.21 48.96 23.99
N ASP A 293 -7.39 49.28 23.43
CA ASP A 293 -7.63 50.47 22.61
C ASP A 293 -7.36 51.77 23.41
N LYS A 294 -7.71 51.81 24.67
CA LYS A 294 -7.42 52.95 25.56
C LYS A 294 -5.91 53.15 25.72
N LYS A 295 -5.16 52.08 26.03
CA LYS A 295 -3.70 52.13 26.17
C LYS A 295 -3.00 52.53 24.88
N LEU A 296 -3.46 52.02 23.73
CA LEU A 296 -2.91 52.39 22.42
C LEU A 296 -3.18 53.88 22.13
N LYS A 297 -4.39 54.39 22.35
CA LYS A 297 -4.71 55.79 22.16
C LYS A 297 -3.86 56.69 23.07
N GLU A 298 -3.62 56.28 24.31
CA GLU A 298 -2.74 57.02 25.24
C GLU A 298 -1.28 56.95 24.77
N GLY A 299 -0.77 55.77 24.36
CA GLY A 299 0.63 55.63 23.95
C GLY A 299 0.97 56.24 22.58
N PHE A 300 -0.02 56.40 21.71
CA PHE A 300 0.17 57.01 20.39
C PHE A 300 -0.30 58.47 20.32
N LYS A 301 -0.70 59.07 21.48
CA LYS A 301 -1.19 60.43 21.53
C LYS A 301 -0.13 61.44 21.04
N ASP A 302 1.11 61.31 21.50
CA ASP A 302 2.20 62.22 21.17
C ASP A 302 2.64 62.09 19.67
N PRO A 303 2.85 60.86 19.14
CA PRO A 303 3.11 60.67 17.70
C PRO A 303 1.99 61.20 16.79
N ILE A 304 0.71 61.04 17.16
CA ILE A 304 -0.40 61.62 16.39
C ILE A 304 -0.41 63.14 16.47
N SER A 305 -0.12 63.72 17.64
CA SER A 305 -0.01 65.15 17.78
C SER A 305 1.15 65.75 17.00
N GLU A 306 2.28 65.05 16.87
CA GLU A 306 3.39 65.43 15.98
C GLU A 306 2.98 65.41 14.52
N LEU A 307 2.26 64.39 14.05
CA LEU A 307 1.73 64.32 12.68
C LEU A 307 0.73 65.47 12.42
N GLU A 308 -0.15 65.78 13.35
CA GLU A 308 -1.07 66.94 13.26
C GLU A 308 -0.31 68.27 13.19
N SER A 309 0.79 68.43 13.91
CA SER A 309 1.65 69.61 13.86
C SER A 309 2.34 69.82 12.51
N LEU A 310 2.52 68.72 11.74
CA LEU A 310 3.03 68.75 10.37
C LEU A 310 1.93 69.01 9.34
N GLY A 311 0.69 69.25 9.75
CA GLY A 311 -0.44 69.51 8.87
C GLY A 311 -1.08 68.26 8.28
N TYR A 312 -0.88 67.09 8.87
CA TYR A 312 -1.50 65.84 8.49
C TYR A 312 -2.36 65.26 9.65
N PRO A 313 -3.61 64.91 9.44
CA PRO A 313 -4.41 65.03 8.21
C PRO A 313 -4.74 66.50 7.92
N GLY A 314 -4.89 66.85 6.62
CA GLY A 314 -5.33 68.16 6.19
C GLY A 314 -6.75 68.52 6.62
N PHE A 315 -7.15 69.80 6.43
CA PHE A 315 -8.43 70.33 6.92
C PHE A 315 -9.68 69.54 6.40
N SER A 316 -9.58 68.88 5.28
CA SER A 316 -10.63 68.05 4.64
C SER A 316 -10.44 66.55 4.80
N ASP A 317 -9.38 66.11 5.44
CA ASP A 317 -9.07 64.70 5.56
C ASP A 317 -9.67 64.05 6.83
N PRO A 318 -10.03 62.76 6.81
CA PRO A 318 -10.54 62.07 7.98
C PRO A 318 -9.48 61.97 9.08
N LYS A 319 -9.90 62.15 10.34
CA LYS A 319 -8.99 62.03 11.51
C LYS A 319 -8.39 60.64 11.63
N ILE A 320 -7.13 60.57 11.95
CA ILE A 320 -6.43 59.32 12.23
C ILE A 320 -6.92 58.79 13.61
N THR A 321 -7.45 57.58 13.63
CA THR A 321 -7.81 56.90 14.89
C THR A 321 -7.14 55.51 14.90
N ILE A 322 -6.60 55.14 16.06
CA ILE A 322 -6.02 53.80 16.26
C ILE A 322 -7.04 52.99 17.04
N SER A 323 -7.41 51.83 16.47
CA SER A 323 -8.24 50.84 17.12
C SER A 323 -7.72 49.45 16.80
N THR A 324 -7.89 48.52 17.74
CA THR A 324 -7.53 47.10 17.56
C THR A 324 -8.75 46.26 17.36
N LYS A 325 -8.54 45.07 16.80
CA LYS A 325 -9.53 43.98 16.73
C LYS A 325 -8.90 42.76 17.39
N LEU A 326 -9.22 42.49 18.67
CA LEU A 326 -8.79 41.28 19.35
C LEU A 326 -9.66 40.11 18.89
N LYS A 327 -9.07 39.15 18.21
CA LYS A 327 -9.72 37.88 17.89
C LYS A 327 -9.12 36.79 18.76
N PRO A 328 -9.91 35.98 19.47
CA PRO A 328 -9.39 34.88 20.30
C PRO A 328 -8.49 33.92 19.57
N ILE A 329 -8.74 33.78 18.25
CA ILE A 329 -7.93 32.93 17.34
C ILE A 329 -6.49 33.43 17.19
N ASP A 330 -6.25 34.73 17.38
CA ASP A 330 -4.90 35.27 17.25
C ASP A 330 -4.00 34.78 18.40
N GLY A 331 -4.57 34.41 19.54
CA GLY A 331 -3.89 33.72 20.64
C GLY A 331 -3.44 32.28 20.31
N LEU A 332 -4.01 31.69 19.29
CA LEU A 332 -3.61 30.36 18.76
C LEU A 332 -2.69 30.44 17.54
N ASN A 333 -2.28 31.66 17.15
CA ASN A 333 -1.51 31.90 15.91
C ASN A 333 0.00 31.95 16.13
N HIS A 334 0.52 31.20 17.09
CA HIS A 334 1.97 31.11 17.33
C HIS A 334 2.37 29.67 17.62
N SER A 335 3.64 29.36 17.37
CA SER A 335 4.22 28.01 17.49
C SER A 335 4.23 27.45 18.92
N SER A 336 3.91 28.27 19.91
CA SER A 336 3.82 27.87 21.34
C SER A 336 2.39 27.80 21.83
N ALA A 337 1.38 27.77 20.94
CA ALA A 337 -0.02 27.67 21.36
C ALA A 337 -0.32 26.30 22.00
N ILE A 338 0.41 25.26 21.59
CA ILE A 338 0.41 23.96 22.25
C ILE A 338 1.70 23.80 23.03
N GLN A 339 1.56 23.51 24.32
CA GLN A 339 2.69 23.30 25.23
C GLN A 339 2.54 21.94 25.90
N PHE A 340 3.68 21.29 26.15
CA PHE A 340 3.75 20.01 26.83
C PHE A 340 4.34 20.23 28.22
N GLU A 341 3.63 19.81 29.23
CA GLU A 341 4.06 19.93 30.63
C GLU A 341 5.02 18.78 30.98
N LEU A 342 6.21 19.11 31.48
CA LEU A 342 7.28 18.16 31.76
C LEU A 342 7.29 17.62 33.19
N MET A 343 6.52 18.20 34.10
CA MET A 343 6.43 17.75 35.51
C MET A 343 5.00 17.64 36.00
N PRO A 344 4.66 16.62 36.79
CA PRO A 344 3.31 16.46 37.34
C PRO A 344 3.01 17.47 38.45
N GLU A 345 1.77 17.81 38.57
CA GLU A 345 1.03 18.86 39.25
C GLU A 345 1.33 19.21 40.74
N ASN A 346 2.44 18.84 41.34
CA ASN A 346 2.65 19.13 42.77
C ASN A 346 3.20 20.52 43.10
N ASP A 347 3.55 21.32 42.08
CA ASP A 347 3.99 22.72 42.28
C ASP A 347 3.33 23.65 41.24
N GLN A 348 2.20 24.25 41.62
CA GLN A 348 1.42 25.15 40.74
C GLN A 348 2.18 26.41 40.27
N ASN A 349 3.39 26.64 40.74
CA ASN A 349 4.17 27.85 40.41
C ASN A 349 5.38 27.61 39.48
N ASN A 350 5.72 26.37 39.12
CA ASN A 350 6.90 26.06 38.30
C ASN A 350 6.63 24.96 37.29
N SER A 351 5.54 25.03 36.50
CA SER A 351 5.36 24.08 35.38
C SER A 351 6.36 24.39 34.28
N LEU A 352 7.28 23.47 34.04
CA LEU A 352 8.18 23.51 32.88
C LEU A 352 7.40 23.07 31.65
N GLN A 353 7.16 24.01 30.74
CA GLN A 353 6.38 23.79 29.52
C GLN A 353 7.28 23.82 28.30
N LEU A 354 7.16 22.80 27.46
CA LEU A 354 7.90 22.67 26.21
C LEU A 354 6.97 22.99 25.02
N PRO A 355 7.29 23.99 24.20
CA PRO A 355 6.53 24.27 22.97
C PRO A 355 6.54 23.10 21.99
N GLU A 356 5.48 22.99 21.18
CA GLU A 356 5.28 21.92 20.17
C GLU A 356 6.53 21.63 19.34
N GLN A 357 7.19 22.67 18.84
CA GLN A 357 8.32 22.58 17.93
C GLN A 357 9.56 21.87 18.50
N TYR A 358 9.65 21.72 19.81
CA TYR A 358 10.76 21.04 20.48
C TYR A 358 10.50 19.55 20.73
N ASN A 359 9.32 19.05 20.38
CA ASN A 359 9.02 17.62 20.43
C ASN A 359 9.46 16.93 19.15
N GLY A 360 9.80 15.64 19.24
CA GLY A 360 10.15 14.84 18.09
C GLY A 360 9.00 14.73 17.06
N LEU A 361 9.32 14.73 15.78
CA LEU A 361 8.37 14.69 14.66
C LEU A 361 7.36 13.55 14.76
N GLY A 362 7.79 12.36 15.25
CA GLY A 362 6.90 11.24 15.45
C GLY A 362 5.78 11.51 16.45
N TYR A 363 6.09 12.20 17.56
CA TYR A 363 5.10 12.54 18.56
C TYR A 363 4.12 13.62 18.05
N GLN A 364 4.63 14.63 17.36
CA GLN A 364 3.80 15.66 16.72
C GLN A 364 2.86 15.03 15.69
N ASN A 365 3.37 14.11 14.85
CA ASN A 365 2.57 13.42 13.84
C ASN A 365 1.45 12.57 14.46
N LEU A 366 1.73 11.81 15.53
CA LEU A 366 0.72 11.03 16.23
C LEU A 366 -0.43 11.90 16.73
N ILE A 367 -0.08 12.97 17.47
CA ILE A 367 -1.09 13.88 18.03
C ILE A 367 -1.90 14.51 16.91
N SER A 368 -1.24 14.95 15.84
CA SER A 368 -1.87 15.52 14.66
C SER A 368 -2.91 14.58 14.03
N ILE A 369 -2.55 13.30 13.82
CA ILE A 369 -3.49 12.32 13.27
C ILE A 369 -4.67 12.12 14.21
N ILE A 370 -4.43 12.01 15.52
CA ILE A 370 -5.51 11.83 16.52
C ILE A 370 -6.45 13.03 16.52
N PHE A 371 -5.91 14.26 16.47
CA PHE A 371 -6.75 15.47 16.38
C PHE A 371 -7.60 15.47 15.11
N LYS A 372 -7.03 15.06 13.97
CA LYS A 372 -7.79 14.91 12.72
C LYS A 372 -8.91 13.87 12.85
N LEU A 373 -8.66 12.74 13.48
CA LEU A 373 -9.72 11.75 13.72
C LEU A 373 -10.83 12.27 14.61
N VAL A 374 -10.49 13.07 15.64
CA VAL A 374 -11.47 13.76 16.50
C VAL A 374 -12.26 14.78 15.68
N GLU A 375 -11.60 15.61 14.86
CA GLU A 375 -12.24 16.59 13.98
C GLU A 375 -13.22 15.90 13.02
N PHE A 376 -12.83 14.82 12.35
CA PHE A 376 -13.68 14.04 11.45
C PHE A 376 -14.91 13.45 12.15
N ARG A 377 -14.73 12.91 13.35
CA ARG A 377 -15.85 12.43 14.17
C ARG A 377 -16.82 13.55 14.53
N ASP A 378 -16.29 14.68 14.99
CA ASP A 378 -17.09 15.81 15.47
C ASP A 378 -17.78 16.56 14.32
N GLU A 379 -17.15 16.63 13.12
CA GLU A 379 -17.79 17.10 11.89
C GLU A 379 -18.95 16.17 11.49
N TRP A 380 -18.71 14.84 11.48
CA TRP A 380 -19.75 13.86 11.17
C TRP A 380 -20.92 13.92 12.15
N MET A 381 -20.64 14.01 13.44
CA MET A 381 -21.66 14.12 14.49
C MET A 381 -22.23 15.53 14.63
N ARG A 382 -21.76 16.51 13.83
CA ARG A 382 -22.15 17.90 13.88
C ARG A 382 -22.04 18.50 15.29
N VAL A 383 -20.90 18.29 15.93
CA VAL A 383 -20.62 18.81 17.27
C VAL A 383 -20.38 20.32 17.21
N GLY A 384 -20.90 21.06 18.18
CA GLY A 384 -20.68 22.51 18.33
C GLY A 384 -21.34 23.33 17.22
N LYS A 385 -20.63 24.36 16.72
CA LYS A 385 -21.18 25.33 15.75
C LYS A 385 -21.38 24.80 14.34
N VAL A 386 -20.77 23.67 14.00
CA VAL A 386 -21.03 22.98 12.71
C VAL A 386 -22.50 22.63 12.53
N ALA A 387 -23.19 22.31 13.61
CA ALA A 387 -24.64 22.07 13.57
C ALA A 387 -25.47 23.26 13.05
N LYS A 388 -24.94 24.48 13.15
CA LYS A 388 -25.62 25.72 12.80
C LYS A 388 -25.22 26.30 11.44
N LYS A 389 -24.05 25.91 10.89
CA LYS A 389 -23.50 26.50 9.64
C LYS A 389 -24.24 26.14 8.36
N ASN A 390 -25.06 25.09 8.35
CA ASN A 390 -25.81 24.66 7.17
C ASN A 390 -27.32 24.60 7.43
N PRO A 391 -28.06 25.71 7.35
CA PRO A 391 -29.50 25.74 7.53
C PRO A 391 -30.30 25.43 6.26
N ILE A 392 -29.73 24.64 5.32
CA ILE A 392 -30.40 24.39 4.02
C ILE A 392 -31.69 23.57 4.17
N ASP A 393 -31.87 22.84 5.28
CA ASP A 393 -33.14 22.20 5.61
C ASP A 393 -33.46 22.48 7.10
N LYS A 394 -34.32 23.43 7.34
CA LYS A 394 -34.73 23.86 8.70
C LYS A 394 -35.39 22.76 9.54
N ASP A 395 -35.76 21.61 8.96
CA ASP A 395 -36.65 20.66 9.62
C ASP A 395 -36.07 19.28 9.95
N ILE A 396 -34.88 18.89 9.45
CA ILE A 396 -34.32 17.57 9.77
C ILE A 396 -32.81 17.65 9.95
N PHE A 397 -32.31 17.44 11.18
CA PHE A 397 -30.91 17.15 11.47
C PHE A 397 -30.54 15.79 10.88
N PHE A 398 -30.03 15.79 9.66
CA PHE A 398 -29.64 14.56 8.98
C PHE A 398 -28.13 14.31 9.14
N ILE A 399 -27.79 13.22 9.83
CA ILE A 399 -26.41 12.72 9.93
C ILE A 399 -26.30 11.55 8.95
N PRO A 400 -25.31 11.55 8.02
CA PRO A 400 -25.12 10.41 7.11
C PRO A 400 -24.91 9.11 7.91
N PRO A 401 -25.62 8.01 7.56
CA PRO A 401 -25.52 6.75 8.32
C PRO A 401 -24.17 6.08 8.23
N LEU A 402 -23.36 6.38 7.20
CA LEU A 402 -22.04 5.79 6.99
C LEU A 402 -20.94 6.83 6.98
N HIS A 403 -19.93 6.63 7.79
CA HIS A 403 -18.70 7.41 7.83
C HIS A 403 -17.52 6.59 7.32
N ILE A 404 -16.88 7.06 6.25
CA ILE A 404 -15.73 6.42 5.62
C ILE A 404 -14.50 7.28 5.92
N VAL A 405 -13.49 6.66 6.52
CA VAL A 405 -12.24 7.36 6.85
C VAL A 405 -11.08 6.64 6.17
N LEU A 406 -10.35 7.37 5.35
CA LEU A 406 -9.21 6.89 4.57
C LEU A 406 -7.92 7.46 5.18
N ILE A 407 -6.95 6.60 5.51
CA ILE A 407 -5.65 7.03 6.04
C ILE A 407 -4.54 6.40 5.22
N GLU A 408 -3.69 7.23 4.62
CA GLU A 408 -2.52 6.78 3.89
C GLU A 408 -1.27 6.85 4.78
N GLU A 409 -0.54 5.74 4.81
CA GLU A 409 0.78 5.58 5.44
C GLU A 409 0.89 6.25 6.81
N PRO A 410 0.07 5.83 7.80
CA PRO A 410 0.12 6.45 9.13
C PRO A 410 1.47 6.26 9.84
N GLU A 411 2.28 5.31 9.40
CA GLU A 411 3.62 5.02 9.92
C GLU A 411 4.64 6.12 9.66
N ALA A 412 4.41 7.03 8.73
CA ALA A 412 5.36 8.08 8.40
C ALA A 412 5.78 8.86 9.65
N HIS A 413 7.09 8.84 9.94
CA HIS A 413 7.72 9.44 11.12
C HIS A 413 7.31 8.87 12.48
N LEU A 414 6.54 7.77 12.57
CA LEU A 414 6.16 7.13 13.82
C LEU A 414 7.13 6.01 14.20
N HIS A 415 7.51 5.96 15.47
CA HIS A 415 8.23 4.80 16.02
C HIS A 415 7.35 3.54 16.01
N ALA A 416 7.94 2.36 15.81
CA ALA A 416 7.23 1.09 15.68
C ALA A 416 6.15 0.84 16.77
N GLN A 417 6.47 1.08 18.04
CA GLN A 417 5.53 0.91 19.14
C GLN A 417 4.32 1.86 19.04
N VAL A 418 4.56 3.09 18.57
CA VAL A 418 3.50 4.09 18.38
C VAL A 418 2.58 3.70 17.23
N GLN A 419 3.13 3.15 16.16
CA GLN A 419 2.34 2.61 15.03
C GLN A 419 1.36 1.53 15.50
N GLN A 420 1.82 0.60 16.34
CA GLN A 420 1.00 -0.46 16.90
C GLN A 420 -0.13 0.08 17.80
N VAL A 421 0.18 1.03 18.67
CA VAL A 421 -0.84 1.65 19.53
C VAL A 421 -1.85 2.43 18.70
N PHE A 422 -1.39 3.16 17.71
CA PHE A 422 -2.24 3.96 16.82
C PHE A 422 -3.30 3.09 16.14
N ILE A 423 -2.90 2.03 15.43
CA ILE A 423 -3.87 1.21 14.66
C ILE A 423 -4.91 0.53 15.57
N ARG A 424 -4.52 0.13 16.79
CA ARG A 424 -5.45 -0.43 17.78
C ARG A 424 -6.48 0.56 18.30
N GLN A 425 -6.14 1.86 18.33
CA GLN A 425 -6.99 2.90 18.95
C GLN A 425 -7.72 3.77 17.92
N ALA A 426 -7.22 3.90 16.70
CA ALA A 426 -7.78 4.82 15.68
C ALA A 426 -9.30 4.64 15.49
N TYR A 427 -9.76 3.40 15.32
CA TYR A 427 -11.19 3.13 15.19
C TYR A 427 -12.00 3.51 16.43
N LYS A 428 -11.45 3.32 17.64
CA LYS A 428 -12.12 3.67 18.89
C LYS A 428 -12.26 5.18 19.05
N VAL A 429 -11.23 5.96 18.61
CA VAL A 429 -11.28 7.42 18.62
C VAL A 429 -12.44 7.92 17.75
N LEU A 430 -12.57 7.37 16.52
CA LEU A 430 -13.66 7.69 15.60
C LEU A 430 -15.05 7.34 16.16
N ARG A 431 -15.14 6.35 17.05
CA ARG A 431 -16.41 5.89 17.65
C ARG A 431 -16.67 6.47 19.06
N ASN A 432 -15.76 7.25 19.62
CA ASN A 432 -15.89 7.76 20.98
C ASN A 432 -16.79 9.02 21.07
N HIS A 433 -18.07 8.83 20.76
CA HIS A 433 -19.11 9.87 20.90
C HIS A 433 -20.38 9.24 21.47
N GLU A 434 -21.15 9.97 22.30
CA GLU A 434 -22.33 9.43 22.99
C GLU A 434 -23.40 8.89 22.03
N ASN A 435 -23.69 9.63 20.96
CA ASN A 435 -24.64 9.21 19.93
C ASN A 435 -24.23 7.92 19.21
N LEU A 436 -22.92 7.64 19.11
CA LEU A 436 -22.39 6.47 18.47
C LEU A 436 -22.36 5.23 19.39
N LYS A 437 -22.38 5.44 20.71
CA LYS A 437 -22.47 4.37 21.72
C LYS A 437 -23.90 3.87 21.89
N GLN A 438 -24.89 4.73 21.73
CA GLN A 438 -26.30 4.43 21.98
C GLN A 438 -27.09 3.99 20.75
N LYS A 439 -26.66 4.36 19.53
CA LYS A 439 -27.38 4.10 18.28
C LYS A 439 -26.58 3.19 17.35
N ASN A 440 -27.09 1.99 17.07
CA ASN A 440 -26.49 1.03 16.14
C ASN A 440 -26.69 1.40 14.66
N ASN A 441 -27.37 2.51 14.35
CA ASN A 441 -27.72 2.90 12.97
C ASN A 441 -26.58 3.62 12.23
N PHE A 442 -25.50 4.00 12.94
CA PHE A 442 -24.36 4.70 12.37
C PHE A 442 -23.16 3.76 12.25
N THR A 443 -22.62 3.61 11.06
CA THR A 443 -21.47 2.75 10.78
C THR A 443 -20.25 3.60 10.44
N THR A 444 -19.08 3.17 10.90
CA THR A 444 -17.79 3.75 10.51
C THR A 444 -16.96 2.66 9.84
N GLN A 445 -16.41 2.93 8.66
CA GLN A 445 -15.44 2.08 8.00
C GLN A 445 -14.11 2.85 7.89
N LEU A 446 -13.09 2.30 8.54
CA LEU A 446 -11.73 2.83 8.51
C LEU A 446 -10.91 2.02 7.50
N ILE A 447 -10.32 2.70 6.53
CA ILE A 447 -9.49 2.09 5.49
C ILE A 447 -8.08 2.70 5.63
N VAL A 448 -7.08 1.83 5.79
CA VAL A 448 -5.71 2.27 6.01
C VAL A 448 -4.79 1.60 5.00
N SER A 449 -3.99 2.38 4.28
CA SER A 449 -2.88 1.83 3.48
C SER A 449 -1.58 1.93 4.26
N THR A 450 -0.76 0.89 4.22
CA THR A 450 0.49 0.85 4.99
C THR A 450 1.59 0.07 4.29
N HIS A 451 2.83 0.42 4.59
CA HIS A 451 4.05 -0.33 4.31
C HIS A 451 4.70 -0.90 5.57
N SER A 452 4.05 -0.76 6.72
CA SER A 452 4.58 -1.18 8.00
C SER A 452 4.17 -2.60 8.36
N SER A 453 5.15 -3.47 8.57
CA SER A 453 4.96 -4.80 9.17
C SER A 453 4.40 -4.70 10.59
N HIS A 454 4.75 -3.63 11.34
CA HIS A 454 4.27 -3.41 12.70
C HIS A 454 2.78 -3.11 12.77
N ILE A 455 2.25 -2.33 11.82
CA ILE A 455 0.80 -2.09 11.71
C ILE A 455 0.08 -3.37 11.28
N THR A 456 0.65 -4.08 10.31
CA THR A 456 0.08 -5.33 9.78
C THR A 456 0.00 -6.41 10.84
N HIS A 457 1.02 -6.53 11.68
CA HIS A 457 1.09 -7.47 12.80
C HIS A 457 -0.07 -7.31 13.81
N GLU A 458 -0.54 -6.08 14.02
CA GLU A 458 -1.58 -5.79 15.01
C GLU A 458 -3.01 -6.09 14.52
N MET A 459 -3.17 -6.38 13.23
CA MET A 459 -4.49 -6.56 12.63
C MET A 459 -4.76 -8.02 12.26
N PRO A 460 -5.99 -8.51 12.46
CA PRO A 460 -6.38 -9.83 11.99
C PRO A 460 -6.23 -9.99 10.48
N PHE A 461 -5.89 -11.18 10.01
CA PHE A 461 -5.78 -11.49 8.58
C PHE A 461 -7.06 -11.16 7.79
N SER A 462 -8.21 -11.34 8.40
CA SER A 462 -9.50 -10.98 7.80
C SER A 462 -9.61 -9.50 7.41
N CYS A 463 -8.82 -8.64 8.04
CA CYS A 463 -8.77 -7.21 7.72
C CYS A 463 -7.84 -6.87 6.57
N LEU A 464 -6.94 -7.79 6.15
CA LEU A 464 -5.90 -7.51 5.18
C LEU A 464 -6.38 -7.68 3.75
N ARG A 465 -6.03 -6.73 2.88
CA ARG A 465 -6.21 -6.78 1.42
C ARG A 465 -4.83 -6.62 0.80
N TYR A 466 -4.34 -7.71 0.22
CA TYR A 466 -3.01 -7.75 -0.37
C TYR A 466 -3.07 -7.32 -1.83
N PHE A 467 -2.29 -6.30 -2.15
CA PHE A 467 -2.13 -5.76 -3.49
C PHE A 467 -0.98 -6.47 -4.20
N ARG A 468 -1.32 -7.45 -5.04
CA ARG A 468 -0.38 -8.23 -5.83
C ARG A 468 -0.07 -7.50 -7.12
N ARG A 469 1.21 -7.44 -7.49
CA ARG A 469 1.65 -6.97 -8.80
C ARG A 469 1.49 -8.09 -9.82
N ASN A 470 0.97 -7.79 -10.99
CA ASN A 470 0.94 -8.68 -12.13
C ASN A 470 1.88 -8.12 -13.20
N PRO A 471 2.78 -8.95 -13.75
CA PRO A 471 3.62 -8.54 -14.88
C PRO A 471 2.75 -8.25 -16.11
N ALA A 472 3.32 -7.58 -17.08
CA ALA A 472 2.71 -7.43 -18.39
C ALA A 472 2.85 -8.76 -19.16
N ASN A 473 1.75 -9.30 -19.67
CA ASN A 473 1.74 -10.60 -20.35
C ASN A 473 1.82 -10.49 -21.87
N ALA A 474 1.70 -9.28 -22.44
CA ALA A 474 1.72 -9.06 -23.87
C ALA A 474 2.43 -7.75 -24.24
N ASP A 475 2.90 -7.66 -25.49
CA ASP A 475 3.44 -6.43 -26.06
C ASP A 475 2.43 -5.27 -25.90
N LYS A 476 2.92 -4.12 -25.46
CA LYS A 476 2.13 -2.90 -25.23
C LYS A 476 1.17 -2.96 -24.02
N GLU A 477 1.26 -3.97 -23.17
CA GLU A 477 0.63 -3.96 -21.85
C GLU A 477 1.58 -3.36 -20.81
N VAL A 478 1.01 -2.88 -19.72
CA VAL A 478 1.77 -2.37 -18.56
C VAL A 478 1.48 -3.26 -17.35
N PRO A 479 2.40 -3.37 -16.40
CA PRO A 479 2.14 -4.09 -15.16
C PRO A 479 0.91 -3.52 -14.45
N THR A 480 0.03 -4.42 -14.06
CA THR A 480 -1.21 -4.12 -13.35
C THR A 480 -1.18 -4.68 -11.94
N SER A 481 -2.25 -4.49 -11.20
CA SER A 481 -2.38 -5.04 -9.85
C SER A 481 -3.70 -5.76 -9.70
N THR A 482 -3.69 -6.84 -8.93
CA THR A 482 -4.89 -7.52 -8.44
C THR A 482 -4.93 -7.47 -6.91
N ILE A 483 -6.11 -7.65 -6.33
CA ILE A 483 -6.28 -7.54 -4.88
C ILE A 483 -6.75 -8.88 -4.34
N VAL A 484 -5.99 -9.43 -3.41
CA VAL A 484 -6.27 -10.70 -2.76
C VAL A 484 -6.82 -10.44 -1.37
N ASN A 485 -8.00 -11.00 -1.09
CA ASN A 485 -8.56 -11.01 0.25
C ASN A 485 -7.95 -12.18 1.04
N LEU A 486 -7.08 -11.85 2.00
CA LEU A 486 -6.35 -12.88 2.75
C LEU A 486 -7.24 -13.72 3.66
N SER A 487 -8.48 -13.30 3.94
CA SER A 487 -9.43 -14.13 4.69
C SER A 487 -9.86 -15.41 3.94
N ASN A 488 -9.70 -15.43 2.62
CA ASN A 488 -10.16 -16.53 1.76
C ASN A 488 -9.04 -17.51 1.37
N VAL A 489 -7.78 -17.21 1.74
CA VAL A 489 -6.59 -17.92 1.27
C VAL A 489 -6.49 -19.36 1.77
N PHE A 490 -6.93 -19.63 2.99
CA PHE A 490 -6.70 -20.91 3.66
C PHE A 490 -7.86 -21.89 3.57
N GLY A 491 -8.96 -21.52 2.93
CA GLY A 491 -10.16 -22.34 2.89
C GLY A 491 -10.78 -22.56 4.29
N LYS A 492 -11.67 -23.53 4.42
CA LYS A 492 -12.33 -23.85 5.70
C LYS A 492 -11.55 -24.86 6.58
N GLY A 493 -10.23 -25.01 6.35
CA GLY A 493 -9.38 -25.92 7.12
C GLY A 493 -8.83 -25.23 8.38
N GLU A 494 -9.52 -25.34 9.49
CA GLU A 494 -9.24 -24.60 10.73
C GLU A 494 -7.80 -24.72 11.28
N GLU A 495 -7.10 -25.85 11.07
CA GLU A 495 -5.75 -26.05 11.64
C GLU A 495 -4.65 -25.34 10.87
N THR A 496 -4.66 -25.43 9.54
CA THR A 496 -3.66 -24.76 8.68
C THR A 496 -3.82 -23.24 8.76
N GLU A 497 -5.05 -22.74 8.72
CA GLU A 497 -5.34 -21.32 8.86
C GLU A 497 -4.82 -20.77 10.20
N ARG A 498 -5.10 -21.48 11.30
CA ARG A 498 -4.63 -21.08 12.64
C ARG A 498 -3.11 -21.09 12.74
N PHE A 499 -2.45 -22.10 12.16
CA PHE A 499 -1.00 -22.19 12.17
C PHE A 499 -0.38 -21.01 11.41
N VAL A 500 -0.77 -20.83 10.16
CA VAL A 500 -0.19 -19.78 9.29
C VAL A 500 -0.48 -18.39 9.84
N THR A 501 -1.71 -18.14 10.32
CA THR A 501 -2.08 -16.85 10.93
C THR A 501 -1.21 -16.55 12.15
N ARG A 502 -1.05 -17.49 13.07
CA ARG A 502 -0.22 -17.31 14.27
C ARG A 502 1.25 -17.18 13.93
N TYR A 503 1.73 -17.97 12.98
CA TYR A 503 3.11 -17.97 12.55
C TYR A 503 3.49 -16.63 11.91
N LEU A 504 2.72 -16.15 10.92
CA LEU A 504 2.98 -14.88 10.26
C LEU A 504 2.80 -13.68 11.19
N GLN A 505 1.75 -13.68 12.01
CA GLN A 505 1.53 -12.61 12.98
C GLN A 505 2.62 -12.53 14.04
N SER A 506 3.34 -13.63 14.32
CA SER A 506 4.39 -13.58 15.35
C SER A 506 5.64 -12.84 14.90
N THR A 507 6.10 -13.03 13.64
CA THR A 507 7.41 -12.54 13.19
C THR A 507 7.56 -12.21 11.72
N HIS A 508 6.61 -12.56 10.84
CA HIS A 508 6.83 -12.60 9.39
C HIS A 508 5.84 -11.77 8.54
N CYS A 509 5.26 -10.70 9.10
CA CYS A 509 4.42 -9.77 8.33
C CYS A 509 5.20 -8.98 7.26
N ASP A 510 6.53 -9.02 7.28
CA ASP A 510 7.41 -8.48 6.25
C ASP A 510 7.23 -9.17 4.89
N LEU A 511 6.76 -10.43 4.89
CA LEU A 511 6.44 -11.17 3.66
C LEU A 511 5.51 -10.41 2.71
N PHE A 512 4.55 -9.64 3.25
CA PHE A 512 3.61 -8.87 2.43
C PHE A 512 4.26 -7.71 1.67
N PHE A 513 5.48 -7.35 1.99
CA PHE A 513 6.20 -6.23 1.38
C PHE A 513 7.41 -6.69 0.57
N ALA A 514 7.73 -7.99 0.61
CA ALA A 514 8.91 -8.56 -0.01
C ALA A 514 8.79 -8.64 -1.55
N ASP A 515 9.95 -8.61 -2.22
CA ASP A 515 10.07 -8.89 -3.66
C ASP A 515 10.16 -10.40 -3.91
N ALA A 516 10.69 -11.16 -2.95
CA ALA A 516 10.79 -12.62 -2.97
C ALA A 516 10.80 -13.20 -1.55
N ALA A 517 10.54 -14.51 -1.45
CA ALA A 517 10.67 -15.23 -0.19
C ALA A 517 11.72 -16.35 -0.28
N ILE A 518 12.44 -16.57 0.83
CA ILE A 518 13.26 -17.76 1.03
C ILE A 518 12.70 -18.48 2.26
N LEU A 519 12.27 -19.72 2.06
CA LEU A 519 11.77 -20.59 3.12
C LEU A 519 12.87 -21.53 3.54
N VAL A 520 13.18 -21.59 4.84
CA VAL A 520 14.24 -22.43 5.39
C VAL A 520 13.72 -23.31 6.52
N GLU A 521 14.33 -24.47 6.73
CA GLU A 521 13.85 -25.40 7.75
C GLU A 521 14.24 -25.00 9.17
N GLY A 522 15.42 -24.42 9.35
CA GLY A 522 15.95 -24.24 10.68
C GLY A 522 16.73 -22.94 10.92
N PRO A 523 17.15 -22.76 12.19
CA PRO A 523 17.86 -21.55 12.60
C PRO A 523 19.27 -21.44 12.01
N ALA A 524 19.90 -22.56 11.61
CA ALA A 524 21.24 -22.54 11.04
C ALA A 524 21.25 -21.86 9.67
N GLU A 525 20.33 -22.26 8.79
CA GLU A 525 20.11 -21.64 7.49
C GLU A 525 19.70 -20.17 7.64
N ARG A 526 18.79 -19.89 8.57
CA ARG A 526 18.33 -18.52 8.83
C ARG A 526 19.45 -17.57 9.21
N MET A 527 20.45 -18.06 9.97
CA MET A 527 21.59 -17.25 10.39
C MET A 527 22.62 -17.09 9.26
N LEU A 528 22.90 -18.14 8.47
CA LEU A 528 24.02 -18.16 7.53
C LEU A 528 23.63 -17.66 6.12
N ILE A 529 22.42 -17.90 5.63
CA ILE A 529 21.99 -17.47 4.29
C ILE A 529 22.13 -15.96 4.07
N PRO A 530 21.80 -15.06 5.01
CA PRO A 530 22.03 -13.62 4.83
C PRO A 530 23.50 -13.26 4.60
N HIS A 531 24.44 -14.00 5.20
CA HIS A 531 25.88 -13.83 4.96
C HIS A 531 26.27 -14.28 3.57
N PHE A 532 25.75 -15.43 3.10
CA PHE A 532 25.99 -15.93 1.76
C PHE A 532 25.44 -14.96 0.69
N ILE A 533 24.24 -14.42 0.89
CA ILE A 533 23.65 -13.42 -0.02
C ILE A 533 24.53 -12.17 -0.06
N ARG A 534 24.95 -11.65 1.09
CA ARG A 534 25.78 -10.44 1.18
C ARG A 534 27.13 -10.60 0.47
N LYS A 535 27.77 -11.75 0.61
CA LYS A 535 29.11 -12.01 0.06
C LYS A 535 29.06 -12.36 -1.43
N HIS A 536 28.17 -13.28 -1.83
CA HIS A 536 28.23 -13.91 -3.13
C HIS A 536 27.15 -13.43 -4.11
N PHE A 537 26.09 -12.77 -3.60
CA PHE A 537 24.91 -12.38 -4.40
C PHE A 537 24.52 -10.92 -4.15
N SER A 538 25.42 -9.98 -4.48
CA SER A 538 25.21 -8.54 -4.24
C SER A 538 23.92 -8.00 -4.85
N GLU A 539 23.46 -8.57 -5.98
CA GLU A 539 22.21 -8.18 -6.63
C GLU A 539 20.99 -8.59 -5.80
N LEU A 540 21.00 -9.77 -5.18
CA LEU A 540 19.96 -10.19 -4.24
C LEU A 540 19.97 -9.36 -2.96
N HIS A 541 21.16 -8.94 -2.50
CA HIS A 541 21.29 -8.09 -1.32
C HIS A 541 20.62 -6.71 -1.49
N GLN A 542 20.41 -6.25 -2.72
CA GLN A 542 19.70 -5.00 -3.05
C GLN A 542 18.17 -5.17 -3.13
N LYS A 543 17.66 -6.40 -3.03
CA LYS A 543 16.23 -6.70 -3.07
C LYS A 543 15.70 -6.93 -1.67
N TYR A 544 14.41 -6.65 -1.48
CA TYR A 544 13.76 -6.97 -0.21
C TYR A 544 13.30 -8.42 -0.21
N ILE A 545 14.10 -9.29 0.38
CA ILE A 545 13.82 -10.73 0.46
C ILE A 545 13.39 -11.07 1.88
N SER A 546 12.22 -11.67 2.05
CA SER A 546 11.75 -12.19 3.33
C SER A 546 12.28 -13.60 3.55
N LEU A 547 12.97 -13.82 4.67
CA LEU A 547 13.53 -15.11 5.05
C LEU A 547 12.70 -15.73 6.17
N LEU A 548 11.99 -16.82 5.86
CA LEU A 548 11.07 -17.50 6.77
C LEU A 548 11.67 -18.81 7.30
N GLU A 549 11.80 -18.95 8.61
CA GLU A 549 12.18 -20.20 9.30
C GLU A 549 10.90 -20.97 9.65
N ILE A 550 10.68 -22.13 9.04
CA ILE A 550 9.40 -22.86 9.13
C ILE A 550 9.38 -23.92 10.24
N GLY A 551 10.53 -24.30 10.74
CA GLY A 551 10.66 -25.32 11.80
C GLY A 551 10.40 -26.74 11.30
N GLY A 552 11.29 -27.26 10.42
CA GLY A 552 11.22 -28.58 9.79
C GLY A 552 10.55 -28.58 8.41
N SER A 553 10.24 -29.73 7.86
CA SER A 553 9.73 -29.92 6.49
C SER A 553 8.29 -29.50 6.27
N HIS A 554 7.88 -28.37 6.88
CA HIS A 554 6.50 -27.86 6.85
C HIS A 554 6.26 -26.76 5.80
N ALA A 555 7.16 -26.50 4.86
CA ALA A 555 7.01 -25.46 3.85
C ALA A 555 5.70 -25.63 3.02
N HIS A 556 5.27 -26.87 2.80
CA HIS A 556 4.02 -27.17 2.10
C HIS A 556 2.76 -26.55 2.74
N THR A 557 2.79 -26.24 4.04
CA THR A 557 1.66 -25.57 4.72
C THR A 557 1.48 -24.12 4.26
N LEU A 558 2.54 -23.50 3.76
CA LEU A 558 2.49 -22.13 3.21
C LEU A 558 2.18 -22.10 1.70
N LYS A 559 2.02 -23.25 1.04
CA LYS A 559 1.76 -23.37 -0.40
C LYS A 559 0.65 -22.41 -0.85
N SER A 560 -0.55 -22.55 -0.27
CA SER A 560 -1.71 -21.73 -0.65
C SER A 560 -1.44 -20.24 -0.48
N LEU A 561 -0.72 -19.84 0.56
CA LEU A 561 -0.37 -18.44 0.79
C LEU A 561 0.58 -17.93 -0.28
N ILE A 562 1.70 -18.62 -0.53
CA ILE A 562 2.71 -18.23 -1.53
C ILE A 562 2.08 -18.10 -2.93
N GLU A 563 1.27 -19.07 -3.32
CA GLU A 563 0.56 -19.08 -4.60
C GLU A 563 -0.43 -17.92 -4.72
N GLN A 564 -1.18 -17.61 -3.67
CA GLN A 564 -2.12 -16.48 -3.66
C GLN A 564 -1.40 -15.11 -3.64
N LEU A 565 -0.30 -15.00 -2.89
CA LEU A 565 0.52 -13.79 -2.92
C LEU A 565 1.20 -13.59 -4.28
N GLY A 566 1.41 -14.66 -5.04
CA GLY A 566 2.14 -14.62 -6.31
C GLY A 566 3.60 -14.19 -6.10
N LEU A 567 4.25 -14.76 -5.08
CA LEU A 567 5.58 -14.36 -4.65
C LEU A 567 6.62 -15.38 -5.10
N THR A 568 7.58 -14.95 -5.92
CA THR A 568 8.70 -15.79 -6.31
C THR A 568 9.42 -16.29 -5.07
N SER A 569 9.55 -17.63 -4.96
CA SER A 569 10.00 -18.23 -3.71
C SER A 569 11.04 -19.33 -3.92
N LEU A 570 12.06 -19.33 -3.06
CA LEU A 570 13.06 -20.39 -2.96
C LEU A 570 12.82 -21.17 -1.67
N ILE A 571 12.61 -22.47 -1.76
CA ILE A 571 12.43 -23.38 -0.63
C ILE A 571 13.73 -24.14 -0.44
N ILE A 572 14.40 -23.94 0.71
CA ILE A 572 15.59 -24.67 1.10
C ILE A 572 15.17 -25.66 2.17
N THR A 573 15.33 -26.96 1.88
CA THR A 573 14.81 -28.04 2.71
C THR A 573 15.74 -29.24 2.70
N ASP A 574 15.64 -30.11 3.68
CA ASP A 574 16.47 -31.31 3.81
C ASP A 574 15.86 -32.49 3.04
N LEU A 575 16.69 -33.42 2.54
CA LEU A 575 16.23 -34.64 1.90
C LEU A 575 15.46 -35.56 2.83
N ASP A 576 15.78 -35.57 4.11
CA ASP A 576 15.12 -36.37 5.16
C ASP A 576 14.96 -37.85 4.79
N SER A 577 16.06 -38.48 4.38
CA SER A 577 16.10 -39.87 3.94
C SER A 577 15.72 -40.86 5.04
N VAL A 578 14.89 -41.84 4.70
CA VAL A 578 14.44 -42.94 5.57
C VAL A 578 14.53 -44.30 4.86
N ASP A 579 14.73 -45.35 5.65
CA ASP A 579 14.75 -46.73 5.19
C ASP A 579 13.34 -47.35 5.39
N PRO A 580 12.60 -47.60 4.30
CA PRO A 580 11.25 -48.18 4.39
C PRO A 580 11.24 -49.59 5.01
N ASP A 581 12.31 -50.36 4.80
CA ASP A 581 12.42 -51.72 5.32
C ASP A 581 12.69 -51.75 6.84
N LYS A 582 13.07 -50.62 7.44
CA LYS A 582 13.32 -50.45 8.85
C LYS A 582 12.31 -49.50 9.53
N ASN A 583 11.02 -49.62 9.21
CA ASN A 583 9.96 -48.79 9.79
C ASN A 583 10.23 -47.28 9.63
N ASP A 584 10.60 -46.85 8.44
CA ASP A 584 10.93 -45.44 8.12
C ASP A 584 11.94 -44.81 9.07
N SER A 585 12.93 -45.61 9.51
CA SER A 585 14.01 -45.08 10.34
C SER A 585 14.90 -44.14 9.55
N THR A 586 15.27 -43.00 10.16
CA THR A 586 16.16 -42.01 9.55
C THR A 586 17.52 -42.62 9.23
N THR A 587 17.98 -42.44 8.00
CA THR A 587 19.26 -42.99 7.51
C THR A 587 19.97 -41.98 6.59
N PRO A 588 21.33 -41.98 6.52
CA PRO A 588 22.01 -41.19 5.51
C PRO A 588 21.55 -41.60 4.11
N PRO A 589 21.40 -40.65 3.18
CA PRO A 589 21.04 -40.97 1.81
C PRO A 589 22.10 -41.86 1.15
N CYS A 590 21.67 -42.86 0.39
CA CYS A 590 22.55 -43.78 -0.30
C CYS A 590 21.87 -44.23 -1.58
N ARG A 591 22.63 -44.27 -2.71
CA ARG A 591 22.13 -44.67 -3.99
C ARG A 591 21.81 -46.17 -4.08
N ASN A 592 20.78 -46.51 -4.84
CA ASN A 592 20.35 -47.86 -5.13
C ASN A 592 19.96 -48.69 -3.89
N LYS A 593 19.43 -48.04 -2.86
CA LYS A 593 18.93 -48.69 -1.63
C LYS A 593 17.43 -48.69 -1.50
N GLY A 594 16.70 -48.02 -2.41
CA GLY A 594 15.24 -47.87 -2.32
C GLY A 594 14.77 -46.98 -1.19
N TYR A 595 15.65 -46.10 -0.73
CA TYR A 595 15.32 -45.16 0.35
C TYR A 595 14.32 -44.10 -0.12
N LYS A 596 13.51 -43.60 0.81
CA LYS A 596 12.49 -42.59 0.51
C LYS A 596 12.68 -41.35 1.39
N THR A 597 12.22 -40.21 0.88
CA THR A 597 12.14 -39.03 1.73
C THR A 597 10.91 -39.07 2.64
N ARG A 598 11.02 -38.57 3.88
CA ARG A 598 9.86 -38.28 4.73
C ARG A 598 9.41 -36.81 4.61
N ASN A 599 10.15 -35.98 3.91
CA ASN A 599 9.86 -34.56 3.73
C ASN A 599 8.53 -34.36 2.98
N HIS A 600 7.54 -33.76 3.64
CA HIS A 600 6.23 -33.53 3.07
C HIS A 600 6.25 -32.49 1.93
N THR A 601 7.13 -31.51 1.97
CA THR A 601 7.27 -30.51 0.90
C THR A 601 7.69 -31.16 -0.41
N LEU A 602 8.66 -32.09 -0.35
CA LEU A 602 9.10 -32.82 -1.55
C LEU A 602 8.05 -33.79 -2.09
N LYS A 603 7.25 -34.38 -1.19
CA LYS A 603 6.18 -35.34 -1.56
C LYS A 603 4.91 -34.68 -2.11
N THR A 604 4.53 -33.48 -1.62
CA THR A 604 3.18 -32.95 -1.85
C THR A 604 3.14 -31.59 -2.54
N TRP A 605 4.26 -30.90 -2.61
CA TRP A 605 4.33 -29.59 -3.26
C TRP A 605 5.26 -29.60 -4.47
N ILE A 606 6.57 -29.73 -4.27
CA ILE A 606 7.59 -29.68 -5.32
C ILE A 606 8.80 -30.52 -4.90
N PRO A 607 9.27 -31.47 -5.75
CA PRO A 607 8.83 -31.84 -7.11
C PRO A 607 7.74 -32.92 -7.15
N VAL A 608 7.11 -33.27 -6.02
CA VAL A 608 6.10 -34.34 -5.86
C VAL A 608 6.71 -35.73 -6.11
N LYS A 609 7.90 -35.96 -5.55
CA LYS A 609 8.64 -37.24 -5.62
C LYS A 609 8.98 -37.73 -4.22
N SER A 610 9.09 -39.04 -4.04
CA SER A 610 9.39 -39.67 -2.75
C SER A 610 10.66 -40.53 -2.75
N ASP A 611 11.11 -41.00 -3.90
CA ASP A 611 12.28 -41.84 -4.03
C ASP A 611 13.57 -40.99 -3.98
N ILE A 612 14.55 -41.42 -3.20
CA ILE A 612 15.81 -40.67 -3.04
C ILE A 612 16.62 -40.66 -4.30
N ASP A 613 16.70 -41.80 -5.02
CA ASP A 613 17.48 -41.87 -6.28
C ASP A 613 16.86 -40.95 -7.34
N GLU A 614 15.51 -40.90 -7.46
CA GLU A 614 14.83 -39.94 -8.33
C GLU A 614 15.11 -38.48 -7.96
N LEU A 615 15.16 -38.17 -6.67
CA LEU A 615 15.44 -36.81 -6.21
C LEU A 615 16.88 -36.38 -6.46
N LEU A 616 17.85 -37.31 -6.28
CA LEU A 616 19.28 -37.02 -6.51
C LEU A 616 19.63 -36.81 -7.99
N ASP A 617 18.89 -37.46 -8.91
CA ASP A 617 19.11 -37.37 -10.36
C ASP A 617 18.16 -36.39 -11.06
N LEU A 618 17.35 -35.64 -10.27
CA LEU A 618 16.35 -34.72 -10.80
C LEU A 618 17.00 -33.51 -11.51
N PRO A 619 16.65 -33.25 -12.78
CA PRO A 619 17.15 -32.08 -13.49
C PRO A 619 16.61 -30.77 -12.85
N ASP A 620 17.39 -29.71 -12.99
CA ASP A 620 17.07 -28.41 -12.37
C ASP A 620 15.73 -27.82 -12.82
N GLU A 621 15.30 -28.12 -14.03
CA GLU A 621 14.03 -27.67 -14.60
C GLU A 621 12.82 -28.27 -13.86
N GLU A 622 12.93 -29.52 -13.37
CA GLU A 622 11.87 -30.18 -12.61
C GLU A 622 11.82 -29.74 -11.14
N LYS A 623 12.84 -29.00 -10.66
CA LYS A 623 12.87 -28.38 -9.31
C LYS A 623 12.15 -27.03 -9.26
N VAL A 624 11.54 -26.58 -10.39
CA VAL A 624 10.88 -25.29 -10.53
C VAL A 624 9.44 -25.48 -11.01
N ILE A 625 8.51 -24.75 -10.40
CA ILE A 625 7.13 -24.58 -10.91
C ILE A 625 6.95 -23.10 -11.27
N SER A 626 6.62 -22.83 -12.53
CA SER A 626 6.26 -21.50 -13.00
C SER A 626 4.74 -21.37 -13.13
N PHE A 627 4.20 -20.21 -12.74
CA PHE A 627 2.78 -19.92 -12.78
C PHE A 627 2.47 -18.86 -13.83
N ASP A 628 1.28 -18.92 -14.42
CA ASP A 628 0.82 -17.98 -15.45
C ASP A 628 0.84 -16.52 -15.01
N ASN A 629 0.79 -16.29 -13.70
CA ASN A 629 0.83 -14.95 -13.08
C ASN A 629 2.25 -14.35 -13.00
N GLY A 630 3.26 -14.99 -13.61
CA GLY A 630 4.62 -14.48 -13.73
C GLY A 630 5.48 -14.62 -12.48
N PHE A 631 5.16 -15.53 -11.56
CA PHE A 631 6.04 -15.91 -10.46
C PHE A 631 6.38 -17.39 -10.52
N SER A 632 7.46 -17.77 -9.87
CA SER A 632 7.96 -19.15 -9.87
C SER A 632 8.36 -19.58 -8.46
N VAL A 633 8.28 -20.89 -8.20
CA VAL A 633 8.71 -21.51 -6.94
C VAL A 633 9.75 -22.57 -7.26
N ARG A 634 10.92 -22.50 -6.60
CA ARG A 634 11.99 -23.50 -6.70
C ARG A 634 12.22 -24.16 -5.37
N VAL A 635 12.49 -25.46 -5.39
CA VAL A 635 13.03 -26.20 -4.25
C VAL A 635 14.54 -26.43 -4.41
N ALA A 636 15.26 -26.32 -3.31
CA ALA A 636 16.68 -26.64 -3.20
C ALA A 636 16.86 -27.59 -2.00
N TYR A 637 17.45 -28.73 -2.26
CA TYR A 637 17.79 -29.77 -1.27
C TYR A 637 19.15 -30.34 -1.58
N GLN A 638 19.74 -31.14 -0.67
CA GLN A 638 21.08 -31.63 -0.78
C GLN A 638 21.30 -32.38 -2.09
N SER A 639 22.34 -32.00 -2.82
CA SER A 639 22.83 -32.63 -4.03
C SER A 639 24.12 -33.38 -3.79
N PRO A 640 24.50 -34.36 -4.67
CA PRO A 640 25.78 -35.05 -4.55
C PRO A 640 26.97 -34.09 -4.62
N ILE A 641 27.90 -34.22 -3.72
CA ILE A 641 29.11 -33.39 -3.58
C ILE A 641 30.34 -34.24 -3.92
N LYS A 642 31.26 -33.70 -4.72
CA LYS A 642 32.54 -34.31 -4.99
C LYS A 642 33.56 -33.85 -3.95
N VAL A 643 34.11 -34.80 -3.18
CA VAL A 643 35.01 -34.52 -2.08
C VAL A 643 36.33 -35.26 -2.30
N VAL A 644 37.44 -34.59 -2.02
CA VAL A 644 38.79 -35.16 -2.03
C VAL A 644 39.27 -35.31 -0.59
N MET A 645 39.45 -36.55 -0.13
CA MET A 645 39.99 -36.81 1.23
C MET A 645 41.46 -37.23 1.22
N ASN A 646 41.94 -37.86 0.16
CA ASN A 646 43.26 -38.47 0.08
C ASN A 646 44.27 -37.57 -0.65
N SER A 647 45.55 -37.69 -0.27
CA SER A 647 46.67 -37.05 -0.96
C SER A 647 46.85 -37.49 -2.43
N GLU A 648 46.15 -38.54 -2.87
CA GLU A 648 46.14 -39.03 -4.24
C GLU A 648 45.17 -38.28 -5.18
N GLY A 649 44.34 -37.34 -4.63
CA GLY A 649 43.48 -36.50 -5.44
C GLY A 649 42.24 -37.19 -6.03
N THR A 650 41.86 -38.38 -5.54
CA THR A 650 40.67 -39.08 -6.02
C THR A 650 39.39 -38.41 -5.52
N GLU A 651 38.54 -37.90 -6.42
CA GLU A 651 37.24 -37.38 -6.09
C GLU A 651 36.26 -38.54 -5.81
N VAL A 652 35.59 -38.47 -4.64
CA VAL A 652 34.55 -39.42 -4.22
C VAL A 652 33.25 -38.66 -4.01
N GLU A 653 32.12 -39.27 -4.49
CA GLU A 653 30.80 -38.72 -4.27
C GLU A 653 30.39 -38.85 -2.76
N ALA A 654 30.02 -37.75 -2.16
CA ALA A 654 29.41 -37.69 -0.84
C ALA A 654 27.95 -37.23 -0.96
N LEU A 655 27.06 -37.86 -0.18
CA LEU A 655 25.64 -37.53 -0.14
C LEU A 655 25.27 -36.94 1.23
N PRO A 656 25.16 -35.62 1.37
CA PRO A 656 24.82 -35.00 2.65
C PRO A 656 23.37 -35.29 3.03
N TYR A 657 23.11 -35.33 4.33
CA TYR A 657 21.80 -35.58 4.89
C TYR A 657 21.02 -34.30 5.21
N THR A 658 21.74 -33.29 5.75
CA THR A 658 21.17 -32.01 6.16
C THR A 658 22.06 -30.84 5.70
N PHE A 659 21.66 -29.63 6.03
CA PHE A 659 22.43 -28.42 5.74
C PHE A 659 23.83 -28.44 6.39
N GLU A 660 23.92 -28.89 7.66
CA GLU A 660 25.15 -28.80 8.40
C GLU A 660 26.26 -29.72 7.85
N ASP A 661 25.93 -30.95 7.49
CA ASP A 661 26.95 -31.86 6.89
C ASP A 661 27.23 -31.48 5.43
N ALA A 662 26.30 -30.95 4.69
CA ALA A 662 26.57 -30.36 3.39
C ALA A 662 27.59 -29.22 3.48
N LEU A 663 27.42 -28.32 4.45
CA LEU A 663 28.34 -27.20 4.68
C LEU A 663 29.74 -27.71 5.07
N VAL A 664 29.82 -28.74 5.92
CA VAL A 664 31.09 -29.36 6.34
C VAL A 664 31.79 -30.01 5.15
N LEU A 665 31.11 -30.80 4.36
CA LEU A 665 31.64 -31.51 3.21
C LEU A 665 32.16 -30.56 2.11
N GLU A 666 31.53 -29.43 1.91
CA GLU A 666 31.99 -28.37 0.97
C GLU A 666 33.21 -27.59 1.52
N ASN A 667 33.41 -27.60 2.85
CA ASN A 667 34.43 -26.83 3.53
C ASN A 667 35.39 -27.70 4.35
N ILE A 668 35.67 -28.94 3.90
CA ILE A 668 36.47 -29.93 4.65
C ILE A 668 37.81 -29.36 5.13
N ASP A 669 38.51 -28.64 4.27
CA ASP A 669 39.84 -28.10 4.61
C ASP A 669 39.78 -27.06 5.75
N LEU A 670 38.74 -26.25 5.77
CA LEU A 670 38.47 -25.32 6.86
C LEU A 670 38.14 -26.09 8.15
N PHE A 671 37.28 -27.10 8.07
CA PHE A 671 36.84 -27.86 9.22
C PHE A 671 37.95 -28.76 9.81
N LYS A 672 39.01 -29.10 9.05
CA LYS A 672 40.23 -29.76 9.60
C LYS A 672 40.97 -28.91 10.64
N VAL A 673 40.94 -27.59 10.50
CA VAL A 673 41.74 -26.66 11.29
C VAL A 673 40.90 -25.77 12.23
N ILE A 674 39.62 -25.63 11.99
CA ILE A 674 38.69 -24.71 12.69
C ILE A 674 38.79 -24.87 14.22
N LYS A 675 38.71 -23.77 14.96
CA LYS A 675 38.57 -23.76 16.40
C LYS A 675 37.08 -23.71 16.76
N GLY A 676 36.65 -24.59 17.66
CA GLY A 676 35.24 -24.61 18.06
C GLY A 676 34.97 -25.59 19.19
N LYS A 677 33.75 -25.58 19.68
CA LYS A 677 33.22 -26.48 20.71
C LYS A 677 32.01 -27.25 20.13
N GLY A 678 31.39 -28.07 20.95
CA GLY A 678 30.13 -28.73 20.61
C GLY A 678 30.23 -29.52 19.32
N LEU A 679 29.34 -29.22 18.36
CA LEU A 679 29.23 -29.94 17.09
C LEU A 679 30.42 -29.66 16.15
N ILE A 680 30.95 -28.44 16.15
CA ILE A 680 32.14 -28.07 15.35
C ILE A 680 33.34 -28.94 15.73
N LYS A 681 33.59 -29.12 17.05
CA LYS A 681 34.66 -29.98 17.51
C LYS A 681 34.48 -31.43 17.07
N LYS A 682 33.27 -31.96 17.19
CA LYS A 682 32.97 -33.33 16.78
C LYS A 682 33.18 -33.53 15.26
N PHE A 683 32.78 -32.59 14.45
CA PHE A 683 32.98 -32.63 13.00
C PHE A 683 34.49 -32.57 12.65
N LYS A 684 35.23 -31.68 13.31
CA LYS A 684 36.70 -31.68 13.18
C LYS A 684 37.32 -33.02 13.54
N ASP A 685 36.92 -33.59 14.68
CA ASP A 685 37.46 -34.87 15.16
C ASP A 685 37.06 -36.00 14.18
N ALA A 686 35.83 -35.98 13.64
CA ALA A 686 35.37 -36.93 12.63
C ALA A 686 36.20 -36.86 11.33
N ILE A 687 36.44 -35.66 10.81
CA ILE A 687 37.25 -35.45 9.60
C ILE A 687 38.69 -35.94 9.78
N ASN A 688 39.27 -35.68 10.94
CA ASN A 688 40.68 -36.05 11.21
C ASN A 688 40.87 -37.55 11.55
N ASN A 689 39.81 -38.26 11.96
CA ASN A 689 39.87 -39.65 12.42
C ASN A 689 39.29 -40.67 11.43
N THR A 690 38.69 -40.24 10.31
CA THR A 690 38.10 -41.14 9.29
C THR A 690 38.98 -41.15 8.05
N GLU A 691 39.12 -42.33 7.43
CA GLU A 691 39.92 -42.53 6.21
C GLU A 691 39.08 -42.57 4.94
N SER A 692 37.77 -42.77 5.06
CA SER A 692 36.83 -42.85 3.93
C SER A 692 35.65 -41.88 4.06
N ILE A 693 35.14 -41.42 2.91
CA ILE A 693 33.95 -40.56 2.85
C ILE A 693 32.72 -41.25 3.44
N SER A 694 32.58 -42.56 3.23
CA SER A 694 31.46 -43.32 3.78
C SER A 694 31.46 -43.34 5.30
N GLU A 695 32.61 -43.56 5.92
CA GLU A 695 32.78 -43.52 7.40
C GLU A 695 32.55 -42.11 7.93
N LEU A 696 33.06 -41.09 7.22
CA LEU A 696 32.85 -39.70 7.59
C LEU A 696 31.36 -39.35 7.58
N SER A 697 30.63 -39.69 6.51
CA SER A 697 29.18 -39.40 6.39
C SER A 697 28.37 -40.08 7.51
N GLU A 698 28.69 -41.36 7.84
CA GLU A 698 28.06 -42.03 8.98
C GLU A 698 28.35 -41.37 10.32
N GLN A 699 29.58 -40.90 10.52
CA GLN A 699 29.98 -40.24 11.77
C GLN A 699 29.33 -38.88 11.90
N LEU A 700 29.32 -38.07 10.83
CA LEU A 700 28.62 -36.77 10.79
C LEU A 700 27.13 -36.96 11.12
N PHE A 701 26.49 -37.96 10.51
CA PHE A 701 25.09 -38.27 10.78
C PHE A 701 24.84 -38.63 12.26
N LYS A 702 25.69 -39.48 12.86
CA LYS A 702 25.58 -39.85 14.30
C LYS A 702 25.75 -38.62 15.21
N ASP A 703 26.64 -37.72 14.88
CA ASP A 703 26.92 -36.51 15.66
C ASP A 703 25.81 -35.47 15.51
N LEU A 704 25.21 -35.32 14.31
CA LEU A 704 24.05 -34.47 14.05
C LEU A 704 22.82 -34.86 14.85
N ARG A 705 22.53 -36.17 14.97
CA ARG A 705 21.37 -36.66 15.77
C ARG A 705 21.44 -36.27 17.25
N LYS A 706 22.63 -36.00 17.78
CA LYS A 706 22.89 -35.62 19.17
C LYS A 706 23.30 -34.13 19.29
N GLY A 707 23.45 -33.44 18.20
CA GLY A 707 23.95 -32.08 18.15
C GLY A 707 22.83 -31.03 18.23
N LYS A 708 23.21 -29.82 18.61
CA LYS A 708 22.33 -28.66 18.61
C LYS A 708 22.65 -27.78 17.39
N LYS A 709 21.85 -27.85 16.37
CA LYS A 709 22.03 -27.16 15.09
C LYS A 709 22.14 -25.64 15.23
N ALA A 710 21.33 -25.01 16.08
CA ALA A 710 21.41 -23.58 16.35
C ALA A 710 22.74 -23.15 17.00
N GLU A 711 23.27 -23.95 17.96
CA GLU A 711 24.57 -23.69 18.56
C GLU A 711 25.70 -23.83 17.53
N PHE A 712 25.60 -24.77 16.61
CA PHE A 712 26.58 -24.94 15.51
C PHE A 712 26.70 -23.66 14.67
N ALA A 713 25.61 -23.08 14.24
CA ALA A 713 25.65 -21.86 13.44
C ALA A 713 26.16 -20.66 14.24
N LEU A 714 25.76 -20.52 15.51
CA LEU A 714 26.26 -19.47 16.39
C LEU A 714 27.77 -19.60 16.65
N ASP A 715 28.24 -20.83 16.93
CA ASP A 715 29.68 -21.10 17.15
C ASP A 715 30.47 -20.82 15.87
N LEU A 716 29.89 -21.14 14.68
CA LEU A 716 30.55 -20.88 13.41
C LEU A 716 30.72 -19.39 13.16
N ILE A 717 29.66 -18.61 13.40
CA ILE A 717 29.70 -17.13 13.30
C ILE A 717 30.68 -16.52 14.31
N TYR A 718 30.81 -17.12 15.49
CA TYR A 718 31.69 -16.61 16.54
C TYR A 718 33.18 -16.91 16.30
N PHE A 719 33.49 -18.09 15.77
CA PHE A 719 34.90 -18.56 15.64
C PHE A 719 35.48 -18.28 14.26
N GLU A 720 34.68 -18.14 13.24
CA GLU A 720 35.09 -17.89 11.86
C GLU A 720 34.30 -16.72 11.24
N ASP A 721 34.84 -16.16 10.17
CA ASP A 721 34.07 -15.23 9.34
C ASP A 721 33.14 -16.01 8.41
N PRO A 722 31.81 -15.93 8.55
CA PRO A 722 30.88 -16.63 7.67
C PRO A 722 31.08 -16.31 6.17
N ASN A 723 31.73 -15.19 5.89
CA ASN A 723 32.05 -14.78 4.52
C ASN A 723 33.16 -15.64 3.87
N GLU A 724 33.96 -16.37 4.64
CA GLU A 724 34.99 -17.26 4.10
C GLU A 724 34.45 -18.66 3.79
N LEU A 725 33.24 -18.98 4.21
CA LEU A 725 32.59 -20.26 3.92
C LEU A 725 32.20 -20.37 2.46
N LYS A 726 32.47 -21.54 1.87
CA LYS A 726 31.85 -21.92 0.58
C LYS A 726 30.39 -22.23 0.83
N VAL A 727 29.52 -21.69 -0.02
CA VAL A 727 28.09 -21.94 0.03
C VAL A 727 27.83 -23.37 -0.45
N PRO A 728 27.02 -24.18 0.23
CA PRO A 728 26.63 -25.49 -0.25
C PRO A 728 26.04 -25.42 -1.67
N THR A 729 26.45 -26.33 -2.54
CA THR A 729 26.19 -26.29 -3.98
C THR A 729 24.68 -26.11 -4.27
N TYR A 730 23.82 -26.88 -3.61
CA TYR A 730 22.36 -26.79 -3.82
C TYR A 730 21.77 -25.43 -3.42
N ILE A 731 22.32 -24.78 -2.37
CA ILE A 731 21.92 -23.42 -1.95
C ILE A 731 22.44 -22.41 -2.97
N HIS A 732 23.69 -22.56 -3.41
CA HIS A 732 24.27 -21.67 -4.43
C HIS A 732 23.46 -21.69 -5.73
N GLU A 733 23.05 -22.88 -6.21
CA GLU A 733 22.17 -23.05 -7.37
C GLU A 733 20.81 -22.40 -7.14
N GLY A 734 20.20 -22.61 -5.96
CA GLY A 734 18.92 -21.99 -5.59
C GLY A 734 19.00 -20.45 -5.58
N LEU A 735 20.03 -19.89 -4.95
CA LEU A 735 20.24 -18.44 -4.91
C LEU A 735 20.59 -17.85 -6.28
N THR A 736 21.34 -18.59 -7.12
CA THR A 736 21.63 -18.21 -8.50
C THR A 736 20.36 -18.17 -9.33
N TRP A 737 19.49 -19.18 -9.19
CA TRP A 737 18.18 -19.17 -9.83
C TRP A 737 17.35 -17.97 -9.38
N LEU A 738 17.24 -17.72 -8.08
CA LEU A 738 16.46 -16.59 -7.54
C LEU A 738 17.00 -15.25 -8.07
N LYS A 739 18.33 -15.10 -8.13
CA LYS A 739 18.98 -13.95 -8.73
C LYS A 739 18.57 -13.75 -10.19
N ASN A 740 18.53 -14.83 -10.99
CA ASN A 740 18.21 -14.77 -12.42
C ASN A 740 16.70 -14.60 -12.68
N GLU A 741 15.85 -15.02 -11.75
CA GLU A 741 14.39 -14.92 -11.89
C GLU A 741 13.87 -13.51 -11.60
N LEU A 742 14.39 -12.86 -10.56
CA LEU A 742 13.93 -11.54 -10.13
C LEU A 742 14.13 -10.40 -11.15
N PRO A 743 15.24 -10.30 -11.91
CA PRO A 743 15.39 -9.31 -12.97
C PRO A 743 14.47 -9.50 -14.17
N LYS A 744 14.09 -10.72 -14.52
CA LYS A 744 13.16 -10.99 -15.64
C LYS A 744 11.85 -10.23 -15.44
N ASN A 745 11.35 -10.17 -14.22
CA ASN A 745 10.16 -9.38 -13.86
C ASN A 745 10.34 -7.86 -14.06
N GLN A 746 11.59 -7.35 -14.20
CA GLN A 746 11.88 -5.94 -14.46
C GLN A 746 12.18 -5.66 -15.93
N GLU A 747 12.76 -6.60 -16.66
CA GLU A 747 13.06 -6.47 -18.09
C GLU A 747 11.79 -6.58 -18.93
N ASP A 748 10.84 -7.41 -18.54
CA ASP A 748 9.51 -7.46 -19.14
C ASP A 748 8.78 -6.11 -19.06
N VAL A 749 9.07 -5.30 -18.04
CA VAL A 749 8.59 -3.91 -17.92
C VAL A 749 9.30 -2.96 -18.89
N ARG A 750 10.57 -3.22 -19.25
CA ARG A 750 11.35 -2.36 -20.16
C ARG A 750 11.04 -2.65 -21.63
N SER A 751 10.69 -3.89 -21.97
CA SER A 751 10.33 -4.26 -23.35
C SER A 751 9.00 -3.66 -23.83
N ILE A 752 8.18 -3.13 -22.90
CA ILE A 752 6.90 -2.47 -23.20
C ILE A 752 7.07 -1.00 -23.61
N ASN A 753 8.25 -0.40 -23.49
CA ASN A 753 8.57 0.93 -23.94
C ASN A 753 9.55 0.94 -25.15
N PRO A 754 9.22 0.37 -26.33
CA PRO A 754 10.08 0.50 -27.50
C PRO A 754 10.00 1.88 -28.17
N THR A 755 9.13 2.79 -27.68
CA THR A 755 8.97 4.13 -28.24
C THR A 755 9.47 5.26 -27.33
N ALA A 756 10.03 4.93 -26.17
CA ALA A 756 10.96 5.82 -25.48
C ALA A 756 12.36 5.63 -26.08
N GLU A 757 12.48 5.60 -27.41
CA GLU A 757 13.72 6.00 -28.07
C GLU A 757 14.02 7.41 -27.57
N THR A 758 14.90 7.42 -26.62
CA THR A 758 15.83 8.42 -26.20
C THR A 758 15.72 9.70 -27.05
N ILE A 759 14.85 10.60 -26.63
CA ILE A 759 15.16 12.00 -26.84
C ILE A 759 16.28 12.30 -25.81
N VAL A 760 17.49 11.93 -26.16
CA VAL A 760 18.69 12.51 -25.57
C VAL A 760 18.67 13.96 -26.01
N VAL A 761 18.11 14.82 -25.18
CA VAL A 761 18.39 16.22 -25.21
C VAL A 761 19.85 16.33 -24.80
N GLU A 762 20.75 16.38 -25.78
CA GLU A 762 22.08 16.93 -25.58
C GLU A 762 21.89 18.38 -25.15
N GLU A 763 21.85 18.62 -23.84
CA GLU A 763 22.17 19.94 -23.30
C GLU A 763 23.62 20.25 -23.66
N LYS A 764 23.83 20.89 -24.80
CA LYS A 764 25.05 21.67 -25.06
C LYS A 764 25.00 22.88 -24.14
N VAL A 765 25.55 22.71 -22.94
CA VAL A 765 26.06 23.84 -22.16
C VAL A 765 27.02 24.64 -23.05
N ARG A 766 26.62 25.82 -23.47
CA ARG A 766 27.52 26.85 -23.95
C ARG A 766 27.80 27.78 -22.79
N ILE A 767 29.11 27.87 -22.50
CA ILE A 767 29.84 28.83 -21.66
C ILE A 767 29.43 30.24 -21.98
#